data_5f8199d4603d35b3b2b2304933d9d43f
#
_entry.id   5f8199d4603d35b3b2b2304933d9d43f
#
_cell.length_a   1.000
_cell.length_b   1.000
_cell.length_c   1.000
_cell.angle_alpha   90.00
_cell.angle_beta   90.00
_cell.angle_gamma   90.00
#
_symmetry.space_group_name_H-M   'P 1'
#
loop_
_entity.id
_entity.type
_entity.pdbx_description
1 polymer ?
#
loop_
_entity_poly.entity_id
_entity_poly.type
_entity_poly.pdbx_seq_one_letter_code
_entity_poly.pdbx_strand_id
1 'polypeptide(L)'
;MKRSCTIATLISLLGLCLSVRAAAAKDEPKWNEVHTAHFNVLTDAGEKRGREVALRMEQMRALFGQLLLRDKLKMSLPITVIALKSDKYFGFIAPTKQNMSKAFYVPASDRIYIVLNLFDPDPWRAIGHPLAHYLMNYNYPPAQGWFDEGFAEYFGSMRVDDKGVDVGGDPELASEWYEDAFENLTRDPNAPQSLTQLVSSPVWLNMVDLFTMKHDGSGAREGTHHTLYYAQSWMVVHYLINKNKLPETGVYFDLVLNQKVPVEKAIVQAFDMTPATLEEAVKGYFRSLSNLGIAMDRSKQPLDQADVAQSYHLPVPFGPDEIGMTVSPVQDPEARAVIGDVMARIPERREQALHELQQLTEDPKDNEVARRALAWDHIQQKKFDAAADELESASDLDARDPWIWYYRALLKYRQAEETHHEMQGLANMMQDLRAVLDWYPEFAEAYNMLGMARVEGGGINSALEAQRLAISLSPRNLEYQFNLGQIYVAGKKWDQARDVFTRLKTASDQRIAVAAKRQLDELASLQKYGIRPQRAGETRAPEGAASAPPAVSSSSDDDDEAAPSPKPALPKPGAAGPVQHLKGKLVASDCAKPPEATVTFLVGMKTYKMHTSDYKSMLVIGEDQFSCDWKNRIVSVNYRAVGNSGGELVSVEVQ
;
A
#
# COMPACT_ATOMS: atom_id res chain seq x y z
N MET A 1 17.78 41.48 -69.31
CA MET A 1 18.44 40.56 -68.38
C MET A 1 18.27 40.97 -66.90
N LYS A 2 17.09 41.36 -66.41
CA LYS A 2 16.86 41.80 -65.01
C LYS A 2 15.62 41.13 -64.34
N ARG A 3 14.97 40.12 -64.97
CA ARG A 3 13.78 39.45 -64.40
C ARG A 3 14.02 38.00 -64.01
N SER A 4 15.18 37.38 -64.28
CA SER A 4 15.49 36.00 -63.93
C SER A 4 16.19 35.83 -62.55
N CYS A 5 16.69 36.91 -61.92
CA CYS A 5 17.44 36.79 -60.68
C CYS A 5 16.56 36.83 -59.44
N THR A 6 15.32 37.38 -59.53
CA THR A 6 14.42 37.54 -58.37
C THR A 6 13.64 36.29 -58.06
N ILE A 7 13.41 35.39 -59.03
CA ILE A 7 12.66 34.13 -58.82
C ILE A 7 13.55 33.05 -58.19
N ALA A 8 14.86 33.03 -58.54
CA ALA A 8 15.80 32.08 -57.95
C ALA A 8 16.03 32.33 -56.41
N THR A 9 16.02 33.60 -56.00
CA THR A 9 16.22 34.00 -54.58
C THR A 9 14.99 33.70 -53.73
N LEU A 10 13.77 33.75 -54.28
CA LEU A 10 12.54 33.39 -53.55
C LEU A 10 12.39 31.89 -53.35
N ILE A 11 12.81 31.08 -54.30
CA ILE A 11 12.76 29.61 -54.23
C ILE A 11 13.81 29.12 -53.21
N SER A 12 14.98 29.75 -53.12
CA SER A 12 16.00 29.39 -52.14
C SER A 12 15.60 29.79 -50.71
N LEU A 13 14.85 30.87 -50.49
CA LEU A 13 14.32 31.24 -49.17
C LEU A 13 13.14 30.36 -48.76
N LEU A 14 12.29 29.91 -49.67
CA LEU A 14 11.21 28.98 -49.37
C LEU A 14 11.74 27.56 -49.03
N GLY A 15 12.81 27.12 -49.71
CA GLY A 15 13.49 25.88 -49.42
C GLY A 15 14.16 25.86 -48.04
N LEU A 16 14.70 27.02 -47.60
CA LEU A 16 15.33 27.17 -46.28
C LEU A 16 14.28 27.18 -45.14
N CYS A 17 13.10 27.73 -45.37
CA CYS A 17 12.00 27.72 -44.39
C CYS A 17 11.34 26.37 -44.23
N LEU A 18 11.37 25.49 -45.22
CA LEU A 18 10.85 24.13 -45.14
C LEU A 18 11.84 23.16 -44.49
N SER A 19 13.15 23.42 -44.58
CA SER A 19 14.15 22.56 -43.92
C SER A 19 14.34 22.85 -42.43
N VAL A 20 13.91 24.02 -41.92
CA VAL A 20 14.01 24.37 -40.50
C VAL A 20 12.83 23.78 -39.67
N ARG A 21 11.74 23.38 -40.33
CA ARG A 21 10.62 22.70 -39.62
C ARG A 21 10.77 21.18 -39.47
N ALA A 22 11.75 20.55 -40.12
CA ALA A 22 11.98 19.11 -40.02
C ALA A 22 13.00 18.70 -38.93
N ALA A 23 13.57 19.68 -38.19
CA ALA A 23 14.66 19.42 -37.24
C ALA A 23 14.26 19.47 -35.76
N ALA A 24 13.00 19.35 -35.42
CA ALA A 24 12.56 19.33 -34.02
C ALA A 24 11.34 18.45 -33.77
N ALA A 25 11.21 17.33 -34.42
CA ALA A 25 10.53 16.21 -33.80
C ALA A 25 11.56 15.57 -32.85
N LYS A 26 11.66 16.05 -31.62
CA LYS A 26 12.21 15.22 -30.55
C LYS A 26 11.43 13.93 -30.62
N ASP A 27 12.12 12.80 -30.85
CA ASP A 27 11.49 11.47 -30.67
C ASP A 27 10.83 11.48 -29.30
N GLU A 28 9.50 11.44 -29.28
CA GLU A 28 8.75 11.25 -28.05
C GLU A 28 9.24 9.96 -27.40
N PRO A 29 9.44 9.94 -26.08
CA PRO A 29 9.89 8.74 -25.41
C PRO A 29 8.90 7.60 -25.68
N LYS A 30 9.39 6.46 -26.14
CA LYS A 30 8.57 5.26 -26.35
C LYS A 30 8.47 4.51 -25.03
N TRP A 31 7.30 4.56 -24.44
CA TRP A 31 7.02 3.89 -23.20
C TRP A 31 6.54 2.46 -23.43
N ASN A 32 6.93 1.57 -22.51
CA ASN A 32 6.42 0.20 -22.42
C ASN A 32 6.02 -0.08 -20.98
N GLU A 33 4.96 -0.85 -20.82
CA GLU A 33 4.55 -1.39 -19.54
C GLU A 33 4.70 -2.91 -19.55
N VAL A 34 5.38 -3.47 -18.56
CA VAL A 34 5.57 -4.90 -18.36
C VAL A 34 4.84 -5.32 -17.10
N HIS A 35 3.87 -6.21 -17.25
CA HIS A 35 3.10 -6.75 -16.14
C HIS A 35 3.58 -8.14 -15.77
N THR A 36 3.77 -8.37 -14.48
CA THR A 36 3.92 -9.69 -13.86
C THR A 36 2.81 -9.89 -12.82
N ALA A 37 2.87 -10.99 -12.07
CA ALA A 37 1.90 -11.24 -11.01
C ALA A 37 1.96 -10.21 -9.86
N HIS A 38 3.15 -9.59 -9.63
CA HIS A 38 3.38 -8.75 -8.44
C HIS A 38 3.95 -7.36 -8.76
N PHE A 39 4.32 -7.11 -10.02
CA PHE A 39 4.95 -5.85 -10.41
C PHE A 39 4.41 -5.35 -11.76
N ASN A 40 4.16 -4.03 -11.83
CA ASN A 40 3.86 -3.32 -13.06
C ASN A 40 5.02 -2.38 -13.37
N VAL A 41 5.79 -2.65 -14.41
CA VAL A 41 7.00 -1.90 -14.75
C VAL A 41 6.74 -0.97 -15.92
N LEU A 42 6.68 0.34 -15.67
CA LEU A 42 6.63 1.39 -16.69
C LEU A 42 8.06 1.84 -17.01
N THR A 43 8.46 1.81 -18.29
CA THR A 43 9.83 2.18 -18.69
C THR A 43 9.92 2.87 -20.04
N ASP A 44 10.85 3.83 -20.15
CA ASP A 44 11.29 4.45 -21.40
C ASP A 44 12.58 3.81 -21.95
N ALA A 45 13.12 2.79 -21.28
CA ALA A 45 14.34 2.09 -21.68
C ALA A 45 14.14 0.95 -22.68
N GLY A 46 12.89 0.75 -23.15
CA GLY A 46 12.50 -0.27 -24.11
C GLY A 46 12.15 -1.62 -23.49
N GLU A 47 11.47 -2.47 -24.26
CA GLU A 47 10.90 -3.74 -23.81
C GLU A 47 11.92 -4.66 -23.14
N LYS A 48 13.10 -4.85 -23.74
CA LYS A 48 14.12 -5.76 -23.18
C LYS A 48 14.53 -5.37 -21.78
N ARG A 49 14.76 -4.07 -21.53
CA ARG A 49 15.17 -3.58 -20.22
C ARG A 49 14.01 -3.63 -19.22
N GLY A 50 12.77 -3.37 -19.69
CA GLY A 50 11.57 -3.53 -18.87
C GLY A 50 11.37 -4.97 -18.37
N ARG A 51 11.55 -5.96 -19.26
CA ARG A 51 11.49 -7.38 -18.88
C ARG A 51 12.57 -7.78 -17.87
N GLU A 52 13.78 -7.25 -18.03
CA GLU A 52 14.88 -7.47 -17.07
C GLU A 52 14.52 -6.90 -15.69
N VAL A 53 13.99 -5.68 -15.62
CA VAL A 53 13.52 -5.07 -14.36
C VAL A 53 12.45 -5.94 -13.71
N ALA A 54 11.42 -6.33 -14.46
CA ALA A 54 10.33 -7.16 -13.93
C ALA A 54 10.85 -8.51 -13.41
N LEU A 55 11.76 -9.16 -14.12
CA LEU A 55 12.41 -10.39 -13.69
C LEU A 55 13.18 -10.21 -12.36
N ARG A 56 14.01 -9.18 -12.26
CA ARG A 56 14.78 -8.90 -11.05
C ARG A 56 13.89 -8.65 -9.84
N MET A 57 12.81 -7.88 -10.02
CA MET A 57 11.85 -7.63 -8.93
C MET A 57 11.18 -8.92 -8.43
N GLU A 58 10.76 -9.81 -9.34
CA GLU A 58 10.20 -11.12 -8.95
C GLU A 58 11.24 -12.02 -8.29
N GLN A 59 12.48 -12.02 -8.77
CA GLN A 59 13.59 -12.77 -8.16
C GLN A 59 13.88 -12.29 -6.74
N MET A 60 13.93 -10.97 -6.51
CA MET A 60 14.12 -10.39 -5.18
C MET A 60 12.98 -10.80 -4.23
N ARG A 61 11.74 -10.74 -4.70
CA ARG A 61 10.58 -11.20 -3.92
C ARG A 61 10.69 -12.69 -3.55
N ALA A 62 11.03 -13.54 -4.50
CA ALA A 62 11.19 -14.98 -4.26
C ALA A 62 12.33 -15.28 -3.27
N LEU A 63 13.47 -14.58 -3.41
CA LEU A 63 14.59 -14.69 -2.49
C LEU A 63 14.20 -14.33 -1.05
N PHE A 64 13.41 -13.27 -0.87
CA PHE A 64 12.89 -12.91 0.44
C PHE A 64 12.11 -14.09 1.08
N GLY A 65 11.28 -14.77 0.30
CA GLY A 65 10.57 -15.97 0.75
C GLY A 65 11.50 -17.10 1.16
N GLN A 66 12.54 -17.37 0.37
CA GLN A 66 13.53 -18.40 0.68
C GLN A 66 14.28 -18.10 1.99
N LEU A 67 14.72 -16.85 2.18
CA LEU A 67 15.44 -16.45 3.40
C LEU A 67 14.61 -16.56 4.67
N LEU A 68 13.30 -16.27 4.60
CA LEU A 68 12.38 -16.39 5.72
C LEU A 68 11.66 -17.75 5.81
N LEU A 69 12.05 -18.72 4.98
CA LEU A 69 11.44 -20.06 4.91
C LEU A 69 9.92 -20.00 4.70
N ARG A 70 9.47 -19.13 3.77
CA ARG A 70 8.06 -18.91 3.42
C ARG A 70 7.78 -19.37 2.00
N ASP A 71 6.95 -20.39 1.85
CA ASP A 71 6.56 -20.92 0.53
C ASP A 71 5.62 -19.99 -0.23
N LYS A 72 4.83 -19.20 0.48
CA LYS A 72 3.86 -18.26 -0.10
C LYS A 72 4.03 -16.89 0.54
N LEU A 73 4.35 -15.91 -0.29
CA LEU A 73 4.42 -14.52 0.12
C LEU A 73 3.14 -13.78 -0.26
N LYS A 74 2.59 -13.05 0.69
CA LYS A 74 1.49 -12.13 0.47
C LYS A 74 2.01 -10.80 -0.04
N MET A 75 1.31 -10.23 -0.99
CA MET A 75 1.48 -8.84 -1.42
C MET A 75 0.11 -8.22 -1.57
N SER A 76 -0.13 -7.16 -0.83
CA SER A 76 -1.43 -6.48 -0.80
C SER A 76 -1.87 -6.03 -2.19
N LEU A 77 -0.93 -5.48 -2.95
CA LEU A 77 -1.12 -4.93 -4.29
C LEU A 77 0.15 -5.12 -5.12
N PRO A 78 0.03 -5.21 -6.46
CA PRO A 78 1.19 -5.12 -7.33
C PRO A 78 1.91 -3.78 -7.12
N ILE A 79 3.24 -3.82 -7.05
CA ILE A 79 4.07 -2.62 -6.96
C ILE A 79 4.25 -2.01 -8.36
N THR A 80 4.03 -0.71 -8.49
CA THR A 80 4.36 0.01 -9.72
C THR A 80 5.83 0.44 -9.69
N VAL A 81 6.60 -0.03 -10.68
CA VAL A 81 8.01 0.29 -10.84
C VAL A 81 8.18 1.21 -12.04
N ILE A 82 8.71 2.41 -11.84
CA ILE A 82 9.05 3.35 -12.92
C ILE A 82 10.56 3.25 -13.16
N ALA A 83 10.94 2.70 -14.30
CA ALA A 83 12.33 2.42 -14.63
C ALA A 83 12.82 3.33 -15.76
N LEU A 84 13.64 4.32 -15.42
CA LEU A 84 14.03 5.43 -16.29
C LEU A 84 15.45 5.25 -16.84
N LYS A 85 15.62 5.40 -18.15
CA LYS A 85 16.94 5.35 -18.80
C LYS A 85 17.79 6.60 -18.60
N SER A 86 17.17 7.72 -18.17
CA SER A 86 17.82 9.02 -18.08
C SER A 86 18.00 9.47 -16.64
N ASP A 87 19.25 9.64 -16.23
CA ASP A 87 19.62 10.21 -14.93
C ASP A 87 18.99 11.60 -14.71
N LYS A 88 19.00 12.46 -15.74
CA LYS A 88 18.36 13.78 -15.68
C LYS A 88 16.85 13.67 -15.42
N TYR A 89 16.17 12.70 -16.05
CA TYR A 89 14.73 12.53 -15.88
C TYR A 89 14.41 11.91 -14.52
N PHE A 90 15.23 10.98 -14.06
CA PHE A 90 15.16 10.47 -12.71
C PHE A 90 15.27 11.59 -11.67
N GLY A 91 16.30 12.45 -11.76
CA GLY A 91 16.50 13.59 -10.85
C GLY A 91 15.38 14.63 -10.88
N PHE A 92 14.65 14.74 -12.00
CA PHE A 92 13.46 15.60 -12.09
C PHE A 92 12.29 15.07 -11.25
N ILE A 93 12.13 13.74 -11.14
CA ILE A 93 11.06 13.07 -10.39
C ILE A 93 11.45 12.90 -8.91
N ALA A 94 12.71 12.55 -8.64
CA ALA A 94 13.21 12.20 -7.32
C ALA A 94 13.01 13.33 -6.28
N PRO A 95 12.82 12.99 -5.00
CA PRO A 95 12.93 13.94 -3.91
C PRO A 95 14.28 14.67 -3.95
N THR A 96 14.33 15.94 -3.54
CA THR A 96 15.55 16.78 -3.68
C THR A 96 16.77 16.17 -2.98
N LYS A 97 16.56 15.49 -1.85
CA LYS A 97 17.65 14.80 -1.12
C LYS A 97 18.09 13.49 -1.78
N GLN A 98 17.30 12.95 -2.72
CA GLN A 98 17.54 11.66 -3.37
C GLN A 98 17.73 11.80 -4.89
N ASN A 99 17.96 13.02 -5.39
CA ASN A 99 18.17 13.27 -6.82
C ASN A 99 19.47 12.64 -7.38
N MET A 100 20.41 12.31 -6.52
CA MET A 100 21.67 11.60 -6.84
C MET A 100 21.62 10.11 -6.50
N SER A 101 20.52 9.63 -5.96
CA SER A 101 20.38 8.21 -5.61
C SER A 101 20.12 7.34 -6.85
N LYS A 102 20.31 6.02 -6.68
CA LYS A 102 20.11 5.05 -7.77
C LYS A 102 18.66 4.62 -7.92
N ALA A 103 17.89 4.78 -6.85
CA ALA A 103 16.48 4.48 -6.78
C ALA A 103 15.84 5.16 -5.56
N PHE A 104 14.51 5.25 -5.55
CA PHE A 104 13.78 5.63 -4.35
C PHE A 104 12.43 4.93 -4.29
N TYR A 105 11.87 4.91 -3.09
CA TYR A 105 10.63 4.25 -2.75
C TYR A 105 9.61 5.27 -2.24
N VAL A 106 8.37 5.19 -2.73
CA VAL A 106 7.27 6.04 -2.28
C VAL A 106 6.17 5.17 -1.68
N PRO A 107 6.14 5.04 -0.34
CA PRO A 107 5.11 4.27 0.34
C PRO A 107 3.80 5.05 0.40
N ALA A 108 2.69 4.35 0.18
CA ALA A 108 1.36 4.84 0.49
C ALA A 108 0.44 3.66 0.88
N SER A 109 -0.67 3.95 1.55
CA SER A 109 -1.61 2.92 1.98
C SER A 109 -2.37 2.27 0.82
N ASP A 110 -2.51 2.99 -0.28
CA ASP A 110 -3.24 2.62 -1.47
C ASP A 110 -2.35 2.08 -2.60
N ARG A 111 -1.17 2.65 -2.78
CA ARG A 111 -0.23 2.27 -3.84
C ARG A 111 1.20 2.39 -3.36
N ILE A 112 2.06 1.62 -3.98
CA ILE A 112 3.49 1.64 -3.73
C ILE A 112 4.21 1.85 -5.04
N TYR A 113 5.16 2.77 -5.02
CA TYR A 113 5.98 3.07 -6.17
C TYR A 113 7.45 2.88 -5.85
N ILE A 114 8.15 2.30 -6.80
CA ILE A 114 9.60 2.24 -6.85
C ILE A 114 10.04 2.97 -8.12
N VAL A 115 10.96 3.91 -8.01
CA VAL A 115 11.52 4.61 -9.16
C VAL A 115 13.00 4.23 -9.27
N LEU A 116 13.38 3.67 -10.42
CA LEU A 116 14.73 3.17 -10.71
C LEU A 116 15.44 4.07 -11.70
N ASN A 117 16.69 4.39 -11.40
CA ASN A 117 17.61 5.03 -12.32
C ASN A 117 18.41 3.97 -13.09
N LEU A 118 17.97 3.61 -14.29
CA LEU A 118 18.66 2.61 -15.13
C LEU A 118 19.91 3.15 -15.83
N PHE A 119 20.25 4.42 -15.65
CA PHE A 119 21.56 4.96 -16.03
C PHE A 119 22.65 4.39 -15.13
N ASP A 120 22.34 4.10 -13.85
CA ASP A 120 23.21 3.38 -12.96
C ASP A 120 23.23 1.89 -13.31
N PRO A 121 24.40 1.22 -13.31
CA PRO A 121 24.50 -0.21 -13.62
C PRO A 121 23.88 -1.12 -12.54
N ASP A 122 23.81 -0.67 -11.28
CA ASP A 122 23.29 -1.46 -10.15
C ASP A 122 22.32 -0.67 -9.27
N PRO A 123 21.08 -0.41 -9.74
CA PRO A 123 20.09 0.31 -8.95
C PRO A 123 19.41 -0.57 -7.89
N TRP A 124 19.65 -1.89 -7.91
CA TRP A 124 18.91 -2.88 -7.12
C TRP A 124 19.14 -2.77 -5.62
N ARG A 125 20.35 -2.40 -5.22
CA ARG A 125 20.72 -2.24 -3.81
C ARG A 125 19.91 -1.16 -3.11
N ALA A 126 19.68 -0.03 -3.80
CA ALA A 126 18.94 1.08 -3.23
C ALA A 126 17.47 0.74 -2.90
N ILE A 127 16.92 -0.31 -3.52
CA ILE A 127 15.54 -0.76 -3.26
C ILE A 127 15.45 -2.01 -2.41
N GLY A 128 16.54 -2.75 -2.21
CA GLY A 128 16.54 -4.00 -1.44
C GLY A 128 16.06 -3.79 -0.01
N HIS A 129 16.63 -2.82 0.68
CA HIS A 129 16.28 -2.47 2.06
C HIS A 129 14.79 -2.06 2.22
N PRO A 130 14.26 -1.05 1.50
CA PRO A 130 12.84 -0.70 1.61
C PRO A 130 11.89 -1.81 1.12
N LEU A 131 12.28 -2.62 0.14
CA LEU A 131 11.50 -3.76 -0.30
C LEU A 131 11.42 -4.84 0.80
N ALA A 132 12.51 -5.06 1.56
CA ALA A 132 12.48 -5.97 2.71
C ALA A 132 11.45 -5.53 3.74
N HIS A 133 11.46 -4.26 4.15
CA HIS A 133 10.46 -3.72 5.09
C HIS A 133 9.04 -3.88 4.58
N TYR A 134 8.82 -3.57 3.29
CA TYR A 134 7.51 -3.78 2.68
C TYR A 134 7.05 -5.23 2.76
N LEU A 135 7.88 -6.18 2.34
CA LEU A 135 7.53 -7.60 2.36
C LEU A 135 7.36 -8.13 3.79
N MET A 136 8.17 -7.66 4.75
CA MET A 136 8.02 -8.02 6.16
C MET A 136 6.68 -7.57 6.74
N ASN A 137 6.16 -6.41 6.34
CA ASN A 137 4.87 -5.91 6.83
C ASN A 137 3.70 -6.86 6.55
N TYR A 138 3.75 -7.61 5.46
CA TYR A 138 2.70 -8.56 5.07
C TYR A 138 3.03 -10.01 5.45
N ASN A 139 4.31 -10.36 5.63
CA ASN A 139 4.73 -11.75 5.70
C ASN A 139 5.40 -12.14 7.01
N TYR A 140 5.73 -11.19 7.87
CA TYR A 140 6.39 -11.48 9.14
C TYR A 140 5.61 -10.89 10.31
N PRO A 141 5.50 -11.60 11.46
CA PRO A 141 4.84 -11.05 12.63
C PRO A 141 5.58 -9.81 13.15
N PRO A 142 4.95 -8.99 14.02
CA PRO A 142 5.64 -7.91 14.68
C PRO A 142 6.95 -8.38 15.32
N ALA A 143 8.01 -7.62 15.12
CA ALA A 143 9.35 -7.88 15.63
C ALA A 143 9.89 -6.64 16.35
N GLN A 144 11.13 -6.66 16.78
CA GLN A 144 11.83 -5.50 17.33
C GLN A 144 12.69 -4.83 16.25
N GLY A 145 12.95 -3.54 16.39
CA GLY A 145 13.67 -2.73 15.40
C GLY A 145 15.01 -3.33 14.98
N TRP A 146 15.81 -3.87 15.92
CA TRP A 146 17.10 -4.48 15.59
C TRP A 146 16.99 -5.63 14.58
N PHE A 147 15.91 -6.40 14.63
CA PHE A 147 15.72 -7.48 13.67
C PHE A 147 15.21 -6.94 12.33
N ASP A 148 14.30 -5.98 12.37
CA ASP A 148 13.73 -5.41 11.16
C ASP A 148 14.81 -4.71 10.32
N GLU A 149 15.62 -3.86 10.96
CA GLU A 149 16.71 -3.16 10.29
C GLU A 149 17.84 -4.12 9.89
N GLY A 150 18.24 -5.01 10.80
CA GLY A 150 19.30 -5.97 10.52
C GLY A 150 18.95 -6.93 9.37
N PHE A 151 17.69 -7.34 9.25
CA PHE A 151 17.23 -8.16 8.14
C PHE A 151 17.11 -7.34 6.84
N ALA A 152 16.63 -6.10 6.93
CA ALA A 152 16.54 -5.22 5.77
C ALA A 152 17.93 -4.90 5.20
N GLU A 153 18.94 -4.67 6.05
CA GLU A 153 20.35 -4.51 5.64
C GLU A 153 20.92 -5.80 5.03
N TYR A 154 20.64 -6.96 5.65
CA TYR A 154 21.09 -8.25 5.13
C TYR A 154 20.51 -8.52 3.74
N PHE A 155 19.23 -8.28 3.56
CA PHE A 155 18.54 -8.45 2.27
C PHE A 155 18.95 -7.37 1.26
N GLY A 156 19.09 -6.12 1.69
CA GLY A 156 19.50 -4.99 0.86
C GLY A 156 20.90 -5.13 0.26
N SER A 157 21.78 -5.91 0.91
CA SER A 157 23.14 -6.19 0.43
C SER A 157 23.18 -7.12 -0.80
N MET A 158 22.03 -7.66 -1.26
CA MET A 158 22.00 -8.66 -2.33
C MET A 158 22.55 -8.15 -3.66
N ARG A 159 23.24 -9.07 -4.35
CA ARG A 159 23.64 -8.96 -5.76
C ARG A 159 23.03 -10.10 -6.53
N VAL A 160 22.33 -9.78 -7.59
CA VAL A 160 21.67 -10.78 -8.46
C VAL A 160 22.28 -10.70 -9.85
N ASP A 161 22.90 -11.78 -10.30
CA ASP A 161 23.38 -11.93 -11.68
C ASP A 161 22.79 -13.19 -12.33
N ASP A 162 23.28 -13.55 -13.51
CA ASP A 162 22.79 -14.73 -14.24
C ASP A 162 23.31 -16.05 -13.65
N LYS A 163 24.29 -16.01 -12.73
CA LYS A 163 24.92 -17.18 -12.12
C LYS A 163 24.33 -17.50 -10.76
N GLY A 164 23.84 -16.49 -10.04
CA GLY A 164 23.32 -16.65 -8.70
C GLY A 164 22.96 -15.35 -8.01
N VAL A 165 22.73 -15.49 -6.74
CA VAL A 165 22.42 -14.38 -5.84
C VAL A 165 23.39 -14.44 -4.67
N ASP A 166 24.15 -13.39 -4.48
CA ASP A 166 24.93 -13.17 -3.26
C ASP A 166 24.15 -12.28 -2.32
N VAL A 167 23.96 -12.71 -1.08
CA VAL A 167 23.19 -11.98 -0.05
C VAL A 167 23.95 -11.96 1.28
N GLY A 168 23.73 -10.94 2.08
CA GLY A 168 24.44 -10.76 3.35
C GLY A 168 25.86 -10.21 3.18
N GLY A 169 26.16 -9.52 2.08
CA GLY A 169 27.41 -8.81 1.90
C GLY A 169 27.60 -7.69 2.92
N ASP A 170 28.84 -7.19 3.02
CA ASP A 170 29.17 -6.10 3.95
C ASP A 170 28.35 -4.84 3.62
N PRO A 171 27.53 -4.32 4.54
CA PRO A 171 26.74 -3.12 4.31
C PRO A 171 27.61 -1.88 4.07
N GLU A 172 28.85 -1.86 4.55
CA GLU A 172 29.80 -0.77 4.29
C GLU A 172 30.15 -0.62 2.81
N LEU A 173 30.03 -1.71 2.05
CA LEU A 173 30.28 -1.72 0.60
C LEU A 173 28.97 -1.63 -0.21
N ALA A 174 27.82 -1.73 0.44
CA ALA A 174 26.55 -1.98 -0.21
C ALA A 174 25.60 -0.78 -0.24
N SER A 175 25.70 0.18 0.65
CA SER A 175 24.61 1.14 0.84
C SER A 175 24.97 2.60 0.59
N GLU A 176 24.07 3.32 -0.06
CA GLU A 176 24.04 4.79 -0.14
C GLU A 176 23.97 5.45 1.25
N TRP A 177 23.41 4.74 2.22
CA TRP A 177 23.35 5.16 3.59
C TRP A 177 24.73 5.29 4.28
N TYR A 178 25.70 4.59 3.76
CA TYR A 178 27.06 4.72 4.25
C TYR A 178 27.67 6.08 3.88
N GLU A 179 27.29 6.67 2.76
CA GLU A 179 27.70 8.03 2.40
C GLU A 179 27.11 9.07 3.36
N ASP A 180 25.81 9.00 3.69
CA ASP A 180 25.16 9.86 4.69
C ASP A 180 25.71 9.60 6.11
N ALA A 181 25.99 8.35 6.43
CA ALA A 181 26.59 7.94 7.68
C ALA A 181 28.05 8.38 7.78
N PHE A 182 28.79 8.32 6.68
CA PHE A 182 30.17 8.78 6.62
C PHE A 182 30.28 10.29 6.82
N GLU A 183 29.38 11.08 6.29
CA GLU A 183 29.31 12.52 6.57
C GLU A 183 29.06 12.80 8.06
N ASN A 184 28.27 11.98 8.74
CA ASN A 184 28.02 12.10 10.17
C ASN A 184 29.12 11.48 11.05
N LEU A 185 29.78 10.40 10.58
CA LEU A 185 30.90 9.73 11.28
C LEU A 185 32.22 10.51 11.16
N THR A 186 32.42 11.29 10.11
CA THR A 186 33.61 12.17 9.96
C THR A 186 33.68 13.28 11.01
N ARG A 187 32.61 13.47 11.78
CA ARG A 187 32.59 14.42 12.91
C ARG A 187 33.19 13.86 14.22
N ASP A 188 33.28 12.53 14.36
CA ASP A 188 33.96 11.88 15.49
C ASP A 188 35.13 11.06 14.97
N PRO A 189 36.38 11.54 15.12
CA PRO A 189 37.59 10.81 14.66
C PRO A 189 37.81 9.49 15.42
N ASN A 190 37.08 9.23 16.51
CA ASN A 190 37.14 7.99 17.27
C ASN A 190 36.04 6.98 16.89
N ALA A 191 35.12 7.34 16.00
CA ALA A 191 34.09 6.42 15.55
C ALA A 191 34.71 5.25 14.75
N PRO A 192 34.18 4.01 14.90
CA PRO A 192 34.65 2.88 14.13
C PRO A 192 34.39 3.14 12.63
N GLN A 193 35.47 2.90 11.84
CA GLN A 193 35.45 3.11 10.37
C GLN A 193 35.21 1.81 9.60
N SER A 194 35.02 0.69 10.31
CA SER A 194 34.78 -0.63 9.73
C SER A 194 34.08 -1.56 10.71
N LEU A 195 33.47 -2.64 10.22
CA LEU A 195 32.89 -3.69 11.06
C LEU A 195 33.92 -4.32 11.99
N THR A 196 35.16 -4.49 11.52
CA THR A 196 36.26 -5.01 12.33
C THR A 196 36.60 -4.09 13.50
N GLN A 197 36.60 -2.79 13.27
CA GLN A 197 36.78 -1.79 14.33
C GLN A 197 35.59 -1.76 15.29
N LEU A 198 34.36 -1.86 14.77
CA LEU A 198 33.15 -1.90 15.58
C LEU A 198 33.14 -3.07 16.57
N VAL A 199 33.53 -4.27 16.14
CA VAL A 199 33.59 -5.48 16.99
C VAL A 199 34.48 -5.26 18.22
N SER A 200 35.51 -4.43 18.11
CA SER A 200 36.47 -4.14 19.17
C SER A 200 36.28 -2.79 19.84
N SER A 201 35.28 -2.04 19.42
CA SER A 201 35.03 -0.66 19.88
C SER A 201 34.31 -0.62 21.22
N PRO A 202 34.59 0.38 22.08
CA PRO A 202 33.85 0.62 23.30
C PRO A 202 32.41 1.13 23.04
N VAL A 203 32.08 1.59 21.81
CA VAL A 203 30.73 2.02 21.43
C VAL A 203 29.81 0.85 21.06
N TRP A 204 30.32 -0.39 21.07
CA TRP A 204 29.50 -1.58 20.87
C TRP A 204 28.38 -1.66 21.90
N LEU A 205 27.12 -1.76 21.41
CA LEU A 205 25.96 -1.95 22.27
C LEU A 205 25.91 -3.40 22.77
N ASN A 206 25.76 -3.63 24.08
CA ASN A 206 25.50 -4.98 24.58
C ASN A 206 24.16 -5.50 24.01
N MET A 207 23.95 -6.81 23.99
CA MET A 207 22.77 -7.41 23.35
C MET A 207 21.45 -6.94 23.94
N VAL A 208 21.41 -6.64 25.25
CA VAL A 208 20.17 -6.17 25.89
C VAL A 208 19.84 -4.74 25.44
N ASP A 209 20.84 -3.87 25.41
CA ASP A 209 20.67 -2.49 24.95
C ASP A 209 20.29 -2.44 23.47
N LEU A 210 20.96 -3.20 22.62
CA LEU A 210 20.62 -3.31 21.21
C LEU A 210 19.17 -3.79 20.99
N PHE A 211 18.75 -4.83 21.72
CA PHE A 211 17.43 -5.45 21.55
C PHE A 211 16.29 -4.63 22.17
N THR A 212 16.59 -3.74 23.12
CA THR A 212 15.60 -2.85 23.75
C THR A 212 15.58 -1.45 23.18
N MET A 213 16.59 -1.08 22.38
CA MET A 213 16.67 0.25 21.77
C MET A 213 15.42 0.53 20.92
N LYS A 214 14.79 1.67 21.15
CA LYS A 214 13.64 2.12 20.36
C LYS A 214 14.16 2.80 19.11
N HIS A 215 13.88 2.19 18.00
CA HIS A 215 14.17 2.74 16.67
C HIS A 215 12.90 3.36 16.07
N ASP A 216 12.97 4.60 15.60
CA ASP A 216 11.86 5.31 14.97
C ASP A 216 12.17 5.82 13.55
N GLY A 217 13.32 5.43 13.01
CA GLY A 217 13.77 5.83 11.67
C GLY A 217 14.18 7.31 11.55
N SER A 218 14.02 8.10 12.62
CA SER A 218 14.32 9.54 12.59
C SER A 218 15.77 9.88 12.98
N GLY A 219 16.49 8.92 13.55
CA GLY A 219 17.82 9.13 14.13
C GLY A 219 17.85 10.04 15.37
N ALA A 220 16.75 10.70 15.70
CA ALA A 220 16.69 11.71 16.75
C ALA A 220 16.91 11.13 18.16
N ARG A 221 16.56 9.85 18.39
CA ARG A 221 16.73 9.17 19.68
C ARG A 221 18.01 8.39 19.79
N GLU A 222 18.59 8.00 18.67
CA GLU A 222 19.78 7.17 18.57
C GLU A 222 21.06 8.00 18.50
N GLY A 223 20.95 9.26 18.05
CA GLY A 223 22.05 10.21 17.98
C GLY A 223 23.23 9.64 17.17
N THR A 224 24.43 9.64 17.76
CA THR A 224 25.65 9.08 17.15
C THR A 224 25.63 7.55 17.03
N HIS A 225 24.67 6.86 17.68
CA HIS A 225 24.51 5.41 17.59
C HIS A 225 23.63 4.95 16.44
N HIS A 226 22.98 5.87 15.72
CA HIS A 226 22.06 5.53 14.63
C HIS A 226 22.73 4.57 13.61
N THR A 227 23.88 4.96 13.10
CA THR A 227 24.66 4.16 12.14
C THR A 227 25.16 2.84 12.71
N LEU A 228 25.63 2.87 13.96
CA LEU A 228 26.13 1.69 14.65
C LEU A 228 25.02 0.69 14.96
N TYR A 229 23.80 1.18 15.19
CA TYR A 229 22.63 0.36 15.38
C TYR A 229 22.33 -0.51 14.16
N TYR A 230 22.35 0.05 12.95
CA TYR A 230 22.13 -0.70 11.72
C TYR A 230 23.24 -1.74 11.49
N ALA A 231 24.50 -1.33 11.58
CA ALA A 231 25.63 -2.22 11.38
C ALA A 231 25.61 -3.39 12.38
N GLN A 232 25.35 -3.11 13.66
CA GLN A 232 25.32 -4.13 14.70
C GLN A 232 24.09 -5.04 14.57
N SER A 233 22.93 -4.50 14.20
CA SER A 233 21.72 -5.25 13.91
C SER A 233 21.94 -6.22 12.74
N TRP A 234 22.56 -5.74 11.65
CA TRP A 234 22.96 -6.59 10.54
C TRP A 234 23.91 -7.71 10.98
N MET A 235 24.93 -7.43 11.80
CA MET A 235 25.85 -8.44 12.31
C MET A 235 25.13 -9.54 13.08
N VAL A 236 24.17 -9.18 13.92
CA VAL A 236 23.37 -10.17 14.68
C VAL A 236 22.53 -11.02 13.74
N VAL A 237 21.79 -10.40 12.82
CA VAL A 237 20.95 -11.12 11.85
C VAL A 237 21.79 -12.01 10.93
N HIS A 238 22.92 -11.51 10.44
CA HIS A 238 23.85 -12.28 9.64
C HIS A 238 24.35 -13.53 10.39
N TYR A 239 24.74 -13.38 11.66
CA TYR A 239 25.10 -14.50 12.52
C TYR A 239 23.96 -15.51 12.67
N LEU A 240 22.75 -15.06 12.98
CA LEU A 240 21.58 -15.92 13.18
C LEU A 240 21.23 -16.73 11.92
N ILE A 241 21.27 -16.10 10.74
CA ILE A 241 21.01 -16.76 9.46
C ILE A 241 22.08 -17.82 9.20
N ASN A 242 23.37 -17.45 9.27
CA ASN A 242 24.47 -18.34 8.92
C ASN A 242 24.69 -19.47 9.94
N LYS A 243 24.15 -19.34 11.15
CA LYS A 243 24.17 -20.40 12.19
C LYS A 243 22.85 -21.17 12.25
N ASN A 244 21.94 -20.97 11.28
CA ASN A 244 20.59 -21.58 11.22
C ASN A 244 19.77 -21.35 12.51
N LYS A 245 19.94 -20.16 13.13
CA LYS A 245 19.25 -19.75 14.35
C LYS A 245 18.10 -18.77 14.09
N LEU A 246 17.71 -18.58 12.83
CA LEU A 246 16.60 -17.70 12.47
C LEU A 246 15.25 -18.18 13.06
N PRO A 247 14.93 -19.50 13.13
CA PRO A 247 13.69 -19.98 13.74
C PRO A 247 13.55 -19.60 15.22
N GLU A 248 14.66 -19.53 15.98
CA GLU A 248 14.68 -19.14 17.38
C GLU A 248 14.22 -17.70 17.61
N THR A 249 14.35 -16.82 16.59
CA THR A 249 13.82 -15.44 16.66
C THR A 249 12.31 -15.42 16.85
N GLY A 250 11.59 -16.37 16.27
CA GLY A 250 10.13 -16.51 16.46
C GLY A 250 9.77 -16.79 17.91
N VAL A 251 10.52 -17.69 18.57
CA VAL A 251 10.35 -17.98 20.01
C VAL A 251 10.70 -16.74 20.84
N TYR A 252 11.80 -16.06 20.51
CA TYR A 252 12.22 -14.85 21.19
C TYR A 252 11.16 -13.74 21.13
N PHE A 253 10.62 -13.48 19.94
CA PHE A 253 9.57 -12.44 19.79
C PHE A 253 8.27 -12.82 20.49
N ASP A 254 7.87 -14.08 20.50
CA ASP A 254 6.70 -14.52 21.27
C ASP A 254 6.90 -14.26 22.77
N LEU A 255 8.06 -14.61 23.31
CA LEU A 255 8.41 -14.36 24.70
C LEU A 255 8.36 -12.86 25.06
N VAL A 256 9.00 -12.01 24.25
CA VAL A 256 9.11 -10.59 24.55
C VAL A 256 7.82 -9.82 24.26
N LEU A 257 7.22 -10.05 23.08
CA LEU A 257 6.11 -9.22 22.60
C LEU A 257 4.76 -9.70 23.15
N ASN A 258 4.54 -11.01 23.30
CA ASN A 258 3.28 -11.57 23.73
C ASN A 258 3.29 -11.91 25.22
N GLN A 259 4.31 -12.64 25.69
CA GLN A 259 4.39 -13.11 27.08
C GLN A 259 5.02 -12.06 28.03
N LYS A 260 5.58 -10.97 27.49
CA LYS A 260 6.23 -9.88 28.26
C LYS A 260 7.41 -10.34 29.14
N VAL A 261 8.10 -11.39 28.69
CA VAL A 261 9.32 -11.87 29.34
C VAL A 261 10.43 -10.81 29.16
N PRO A 262 11.19 -10.45 30.20
CA PRO A 262 12.33 -9.56 30.07
C PRO A 262 13.34 -10.06 29.04
N VAL A 263 13.92 -9.14 28.25
CA VAL A 263 14.80 -9.43 27.11
C VAL A 263 15.94 -10.39 27.48
N GLU A 264 16.61 -10.14 28.63
CA GLU A 264 17.71 -11.00 29.10
C GLU A 264 17.28 -12.47 29.29
N LYS A 265 16.08 -12.68 29.84
CA LYS A 265 15.54 -14.04 30.03
C LYS A 265 15.05 -14.64 28.72
N ALA A 266 14.45 -13.82 27.85
CA ALA A 266 14.00 -14.26 26.55
C ALA A 266 15.15 -14.71 25.66
N ILE A 267 16.30 -14.02 25.69
CA ILE A 267 17.52 -14.43 25.00
C ILE A 267 17.95 -15.84 25.47
N VAL A 268 17.98 -16.08 26.78
CA VAL A 268 18.36 -17.38 27.32
C VAL A 268 17.39 -18.47 26.88
N GLN A 269 16.08 -18.21 26.96
CA GLN A 269 15.06 -19.20 26.64
C GLN A 269 14.98 -19.53 25.14
N ALA A 270 15.22 -18.53 24.28
CA ALA A 270 15.09 -18.71 22.84
C ALA A 270 16.37 -19.24 22.19
N PHE A 271 17.53 -18.70 22.57
CA PHE A 271 18.79 -19.00 21.89
C PHE A 271 19.69 -19.98 22.67
N ASP A 272 19.31 -20.36 23.89
CA ASP A 272 20.11 -21.19 24.82
C ASP A 272 21.50 -20.54 25.11
N MET A 273 21.52 -19.22 25.19
CA MET A 273 22.72 -18.41 25.44
C MET A 273 22.40 -17.27 26.39
N THR A 274 23.35 -16.91 27.26
CA THR A 274 23.24 -15.64 27.97
C THR A 274 23.45 -14.47 27.00
N PRO A 275 22.98 -13.24 27.32
CA PRO A 275 23.26 -12.07 26.47
C PRO A 275 24.75 -11.89 26.18
N ALA A 276 25.62 -12.08 27.18
CA ALA A 276 27.07 -11.98 27.03
C ALA A 276 27.65 -13.12 26.14
N THR A 277 27.10 -14.32 26.26
CA THR A 277 27.55 -15.46 25.42
C THR A 277 27.11 -15.24 23.96
N LEU A 278 25.91 -14.74 23.74
CA LEU A 278 25.43 -14.40 22.39
C LEU A 278 26.30 -13.29 21.77
N GLU A 279 26.61 -12.26 22.55
CA GLU A 279 27.51 -11.18 22.13
C GLU A 279 28.88 -11.70 21.68
N GLU A 280 29.54 -12.51 22.51
CA GLU A 280 30.85 -13.09 22.17
C GLU A 280 30.76 -14.06 20.99
N ALA A 281 29.64 -14.77 20.81
CA ALA A 281 29.43 -15.62 19.65
C ALA A 281 29.33 -14.80 18.35
N VAL A 282 28.62 -13.68 18.36
CA VAL A 282 28.52 -12.76 17.23
C VAL A 282 29.88 -12.14 16.93
N LYS A 283 30.57 -11.58 17.94
CA LYS A 283 31.89 -10.99 17.79
C LYS A 283 32.94 -12.01 17.28
N GLY A 284 32.94 -13.22 17.84
CA GLY A 284 33.83 -14.31 17.43
C GLY A 284 33.59 -14.74 16.00
N TYR A 285 32.33 -14.81 15.58
CA TYR A 285 31.97 -15.12 14.22
C TYR A 285 32.53 -14.08 13.23
N PHE A 286 32.33 -12.78 13.47
CA PHE A 286 32.84 -11.73 12.59
C PHE A 286 34.38 -11.61 12.63
N ARG A 287 35.06 -11.87 13.77
CA ARG A 287 36.52 -11.98 13.81
C ARG A 287 37.03 -13.13 12.93
N SER A 288 36.30 -14.25 12.86
CA SER A 288 36.66 -15.36 11.98
C SER A 288 36.53 -15.01 10.49
N LEU A 289 35.48 -14.28 10.10
CA LEU A 289 35.30 -13.78 8.73
C LEU A 289 36.38 -12.75 8.36
N SER A 290 36.70 -11.82 9.26
CA SER A 290 37.73 -10.80 9.05
C SER A 290 39.13 -11.44 8.87
N ASN A 291 39.45 -12.50 9.59
CA ASN A 291 40.71 -13.22 9.45
C ASN A 291 40.82 -13.92 8.08
N LEU A 292 39.73 -14.40 7.51
CA LEU A 292 39.70 -14.92 6.14
C LEU A 292 39.93 -13.81 5.11
N GLY A 293 39.41 -12.60 5.34
CA GLY A 293 39.57 -11.43 4.46
C GLY A 293 40.98 -10.78 4.57
N ILE A 294 41.64 -10.83 5.74
CA ILE A 294 43.00 -10.29 5.94
C ILE A 294 44.08 -11.16 5.24
N ALA A 295 43.85 -12.47 5.08
CA ALA A 295 44.70 -13.33 4.30
C ALA A 295 44.70 -13.00 2.79
N MET A 296 43.78 -12.20 2.33
CA MET A 296 43.67 -11.67 0.97
C MET A 296 44.08 -10.20 0.99
N ASP A 297 45.24 -9.85 0.43
CA ASP A 297 45.76 -8.48 0.33
C ASP A 297 44.75 -7.57 -0.41
N ARG A 298 43.95 -6.81 0.36
CA ARG A 298 42.90 -5.89 -0.14
C ARG A 298 43.41 -4.87 -1.18
N SER A 299 44.73 -4.60 -1.21
CA SER A 299 45.33 -3.65 -2.15
C SER A 299 45.47 -4.18 -3.58
N LYS A 300 45.25 -5.48 -3.80
CA LYS A 300 45.52 -6.15 -5.08
C LYS A 300 44.31 -6.84 -5.71
N GLN A 301 43.14 -6.81 -5.07
CA GLN A 301 41.93 -7.46 -5.60
C GLN A 301 40.86 -6.44 -5.98
N PRO A 302 40.08 -6.66 -7.08
CA PRO A 302 38.89 -5.92 -7.34
C PRO A 302 37.92 -6.01 -6.13
N LEU A 303 37.25 -4.93 -5.79
CA LEU A 303 36.23 -4.83 -4.73
C LEU A 303 35.22 -6.00 -4.71
N ASP A 304 34.94 -6.58 -5.87
CA ASP A 304 34.01 -7.71 -6.06
C ASP A 304 34.46 -9.03 -5.40
N GLN A 305 35.73 -9.25 -5.13
CA GLN A 305 36.22 -10.51 -4.53
C GLN A 305 36.32 -10.47 -2.99
N ALA A 306 36.45 -9.31 -2.39
CA ALA A 306 36.47 -9.16 -0.94
C ALA A 306 35.05 -9.33 -0.33
N ASP A 307 34.04 -9.01 -1.10
CA ASP A 307 32.62 -9.11 -0.76
C ASP A 307 32.12 -10.58 -0.73
N VAL A 308 32.64 -11.42 -1.63
CA VAL A 308 32.22 -12.83 -1.81
C VAL A 308 32.52 -13.69 -0.57
N ALA A 309 33.54 -13.35 0.20
CA ALA A 309 33.93 -14.12 1.40
C ALA A 309 32.95 -13.93 2.58
N GLN A 310 32.06 -12.94 2.52
CA GLN A 310 31.10 -12.60 3.58
C GLN A 310 29.64 -12.81 3.17
N SER A 311 29.37 -12.98 1.87
CA SER A 311 28.03 -13.21 1.34
C SER A 311 27.67 -14.69 1.28
N TYR A 312 26.36 -14.97 1.37
CA TYR A 312 25.81 -16.30 1.17
C TYR A 312 25.33 -16.44 -0.28
N HIS A 313 25.91 -17.40 -1.01
CA HIS A 313 25.58 -17.65 -2.41
C HIS A 313 24.36 -18.57 -2.54
N LEU A 314 23.33 -18.10 -3.24
CA LEU A 314 22.11 -18.84 -3.55
C LEU A 314 21.95 -19.00 -5.07
N PRO A 315 21.32 -20.08 -5.55
CA PRO A 315 20.94 -20.15 -6.96
C PRO A 315 19.90 -19.09 -7.27
N VAL A 316 19.86 -18.64 -8.53
CA VAL A 316 18.80 -17.77 -9.04
C VAL A 316 17.45 -18.49 -8.87
N PRO A 317 16.43 -17.85 -8.25
CA PRO A 317 15.16 -18.52 -7.97
C PRO A 317 14.46 -19.10 -9.20
N PHE A 318 14.53 -18.39 -10.33
CA PHE A 318 13.94 -18.80 -11.63
C PHE A 318 14.46 -17.90 -12.76
N GLY A 319 14.31 -18.39 -14.00
CA GLY A 319 14.64 -17.67 -15.22
C GLY A 319 13.47 -16.87 -15.82
N PRO A 320 13.72 -16.13 -16.92
CA PRO A 320 12.72 -15.28 -17.54
C PRO A 320 11.52 -16.05 -18.13
N ASP A 321 11.70 -17.31 -18.52
CA ASP A 321 10.66 -18.13 -19.13
C ASP A 321 9.73 -18.78 -18.10
N GLU A 322 10.06 -18.70 -16.81
CA GLU A 322 9.31 -19.30 -15.71
C GLU A 322 8.29 -18.35 -15.09
N ILE A 323 8.35 -17.05 -15.43
CA ILE A 323 7.38 -16.06 -14.99
C ILE A 323 6.53 -15.57 -16.17
N GLY A 324 5.22 -15.47 -15.96
CA GLY A 324 4.31 -14.86 -16.93
C GLY A 324 4.56 -13.36 -17.00
N MET A 325 4.99 -12.88 -18.19
CA MET A 325 5.14 -11.45 -18.46
C MET A 325 4.32 -11.05 -19.67
N THR A 326 3.52 -10.00 -19.54
CA THR A 326 2.88 -9.33 -20.68
C THR A 326 3.48 -7.96 -20.89
N VAL A 327 3.62 -7.54 -22.14
CA VAL A 327 4.19 -6.23 -22.49
C VAL A 327 3.22 -5.50 -23.38
N SER A 328 2.95 -4.25 -23.06
CA SER A 328 2.14 -3.35 -23.87
C SER A 328 2.84 -2.02 -24.08
N PRO A 329 2.74 -1.41 -25.26
CA PRO A 329 3.17 -0.04 -25.49
C PRO A 329 2.21 0.90 -24.74
N VAL A 330 2.76 1.95 -24.13
CA VAL A 330 2.02 2.99 -23.41
C VAL A 330 2.19 4.31 -24.14
N GLN A 331 1.12 5.08 -24.27
CA GLN A 331 1.18 6.41 -24.89
C GLN A 331 1.82 7.40 -23.91
N ASP A 332 2.48 8.44 -24.44
CA ASP A 332 3.18 9.43 -23.60
C ASP A 332 2.27 10.12 -22.57
N PRO A 333 1.03 10.54 -22.88
CA PRO A 333 0.12 11.12 -21.89
C PRO A 333 -0.22 10.16 -20.73
N GLU A 334 -0.38 8.87 -21.01
CA GLU A 334 -0.66 7.84 -19.99
C GLU A 334 0.55 7.63 -19.07
N ALA A 335 1.75 7.51 -19.66
CA ALA A 335 2.99 7.40 -18.90
C ALA A 335 3.23 8.63 -18.01
N ARG A 336 3.00 9.85 -18.55
CA ARG A 336 3.09 11.09 -17.78
C ARG A 336 2.09 11.18 -16.66
N ALA A 337 0.87 10.66 -16.83
CA ALA A 337 -0.12 10.61 -15.77
C ALA A 337 0.30 9.70 -14.62
N VAL A 338 0.87 8.52 -14.92
CA VAL A 338 1.43 7.61 -13.90
C VAL A 338 2.61 8.28 -13.16
N ILE A 339 3.49 8.95 -13.88
CA ILE A 339 4.63 9.70 -13.28
C ILE A 339 4.11 10.86 -12.42
N GLY A 340 3.10 11.58 -12.91
CA GLY A 340 2.43 12.65 -12.16
C GLY A 340 1.82 12.14 -10.85
N ASP A 341 1.19 10.96 -10.86
CA ASP A 341 0.65 10.32 -9.62
C ASP A 341 1.76 10.05 -8.60
N VAL A 342 2.92 9.55 -9.03
CA VAL A 342 4.09 9.38 -8.14
C VAL A 342 4.57 10.72 -7.59
N MET A 343 4.78 11.71 -8.46
CA MET A 343 5.29 13.02 -8.07
C MET A 343 4.33 13.76 -7.13
N ALA A 344 3.01 13.59 -7.28
CA ALA A 344 2.00 14.17 -6.39
C ALA A 344 2.11 13.66 -4.94
N ARG A 345 2.72 12.49 -4.75
CA ARG A 345 2.96 11.88 -3.42
C ARG A 345 4.27 12.34 -2.78
N ILE A 346 5.12 13.06 -3.52
CA ILE A 346 6.39 13.63 -3.06
C ILE A 346 6.17 15.11 -2.72
N PRO A 347 6.29 15.54 -1.45
CA PRO A 347 5.93 16.90 -1.04
C PRO A 347 6.57 18.00 -1.89
N GLU A 348 7.86 17.87 -2.20
CA GLU A 348 8.61 18.88 -2.96
C GLU A 348 8.27 18.90 -4.48
N ARG A 349 7.63 17.85 -4.99
CA ARG A 349 7.24 17.69 -6.40
C ARG A 349 5.75 17.88 -6.65
N ARG A 350 4.97 17.91 -5.58
CA ARG A 350 3.52 17.89 -5.64
C ARG A 350 2.90 19.02 -6.47
N GLU A 351 3.31 20.26 -6.25
CA GLU A 351 2.77 21.41 -7.00
C GLU A 351 2.98 21.27 -8.51
N GLN A 352 4.19 20.87 -8.89
CA GLN A 352 4.54 20.60 -10.29
C GLN A 352 3.70 19.45 -10.85
N ALA A 353 3.56 18.36 -10.10
CA ALA A 353 2.78 17.20 -10.51
C ALA A 353 1.31 17.54 -10.75
N LEU A 354 0.70 18.31 -9.85
CA LEU A 354 -0.70 18.73 -9.99
C LEU A 354 -0.92 19.59 -11.23
N HIS A 355 0.02 20.48 -11.53
CA HIS A 355 -0.05 21.29 -12.76
C HIS A 355 0.00 20.42 -14.03
N GLU A 356 0.90 19.42 -14.08
CA GLU A 356 0.99 18.49 -15.21
C GLU A 356 -0.26 17.59 -15.33
N LEU A 357 -0.75 17.07 -14.20
CA LEU A 357 -1.97 16.27 -14.18
C LEU A 357 -3.19 17.05 -14.66
N GLN A 358 -3.35 18.31 -14.23
CA GLN A 358 -4.40 19.20 -14.71
C GLN A 358 -4.32 19.42 -16.23
N GLN A 359 -3.13 19.65 -16.79
CA GLN A 359 -2.97 19.77 -18.24
C GLN A 359 -3.43 18.51 -18.99
N LEU A 360 -3.22 17.34 -18.43
CA LEU A 360 -3.65 16.06 -19.03
C LEU A 360 -5.16 15.86 -18.99
N THR A 361 -5.88 16.58 -18.13
CA THR A 361 -7.36 16.55 -18.06
C THR A 361 -8.02 17.64 -18.92
N GLU A 362 -7.26 18.66 -19.38
CA GLU A 362 -7.72 19.72 -20.26
C GLU A 362 -7.60 19.36 -21.76
N ASP A 363 -6.86 18.32 -22.10
CA ASP A 363 -6.70 17.82 -23.48
C ASP A 363 -8.05 17.24 -23.98
N PRO A 364 -8.40 17.37 -25.27
CA PRO A 364 -9.56 16.69 -25.85
C PRO A 364 -9.53 15.16 -25.71
N LYS A 365 -8.41 14.59 -25.27
CA LYS A 365 -8.27 13.21 -24.80
C LYS A 365 -8.08 13.21 -23.28
N ASP A 366 -9.14 13.53 -22.58
CA ASP A 366 -9.17 13.46 -21.11
C ASP A 366 -8.54 12.15 -20.58
N ASN A 367 -7.71 12.26 -19.55
CA ASN A 367 -6.89 11.15 -19.06
C ASN A 367 -7.43 10.63 -17.72
N GLU A 368 -7.92 9.39 -17.72
CA GLU A 368 -8.50 8.74 -16.54
C GLU A 368 -7.50 8.63 -15.38
N VAL A 369 -6.24 8.25 -15.65
CA VAL A 369 -5.20 8.12 -14.60
C VAL A 369 -4.90 9.48 -13.97
N ALA A 370 -4.87 10.56 -14.77
CA ALA A 370 -4.67 11.92 -14.26
C ALA A 370 -5.83 12.36 -13.36
N ARG A 371 -7.08 12.12 -13.78
CA ARG A 371 -8.26 12.40 -12.97
C ARG A 371 -8.23 11.68 -11.63
N ARG A 372 -7.91 10.41 -11.66
CA ARG A 372 -7.78 9.58 -10.46
C ARG A 372 -6.67 10.06 -9.52
N ALA A 373 -5.53 10.49 -10.04
CA ALA A 373 -4.44 11.06 -9.26
C ALA A 373 -4.81 12.39 -8.61
N LEU A 374 -5.54 13.27 -9.34
CA LEU A 374 -6.09 14.51 -8.80
C LEU A 374 -7.12 14.23 -7.70
N ALA A 375 -8.01 13.26 -7.90
CA ALA A 375 -8.97 12.85 -6.89
C ALA A 375 -8.29 12.38 -5.59
N TRP A 376 -7.24 11.55 -5.71
CA TRP A 376 -6.44 11.14 -4.55
C TRP A 376 -5.86 12.34 -3.81
N ASP A 377 -5.26 13.29 -4.52
CA ASP A 377 -4.70 14.49 -3.92
C ASP A 377 -5.77 15.34 -3.23
N HIS A 378 -6.93 15.53 -3.83
CA HIS A 378 -8.06 16.24 -3.24
C HIS A 378 -8.57 15.57 -1.96
N ILE A 379 -8.62 14.23 -1.92
CA ILE A 379 -8.95 13.47 -0.69
C ILE A 379 -7.93 13.78 0.41
N GLN A 380 -6.63 13.74 0.10
CA GLN A 380 -5.58 14.04 1.08
C GLN A 380 -5.66 15.48 1.63
N GLN A 381 -6.14 16.40 0.80
CA GLN A 381 -6.36 17.82 1.18
C GLN A 381 -7.73 18.09 1.79
N LYS A 382 -8.56 17.07 1.97
CA LYS A 382 -9.94 17.21 2.46
C LYS A 382 -10.83 18.09 1.58
N LYS A 383 -10.52 18.20 0.30
CA LYS A 383 -11.33 18.87 -0.73
C LYS A 383 -12.30 17.87 -1.34
N PHE A 384 -13.27 17.42 -0.53
CA PHE A 384 -14.10 16.26 -0.85
C PHE A 384 -14.99 16.45 -2.06
N ASP A 385 -15.54 17.66 -2.28
CA ASP A 385 -16.38 17.96 -3.45
C ASP A 385 -15.54 17.88 -4.74
N ALA A 386 -14.36 18.50 -4.76
CA ALA A 386 -13.47 18.41 -5.91
C ALA A 386 -13.00 16.96 -6.19
N ALA A 387 -12.77 16.17 -5.13
CA ALA A 387 -12.46 14.76 -5.29
C ALA A 387 -13.61 13.95 -5.90
N ALA A 388 -14.86 14.28 -5.53
CA ALA A 388 -16.05 13.64 -6.10
C ALA A 388 -16.18 13.96 -7.60
N ASP A 389 -16.01 15.22 -7.99
CA ASP A 389 -16.08 15.67 -9.39
C ASP A 389 -15.05 14.96 -10.27
N GLU A 390 -13.79 14.84 -9.79
CA GLU A 390 -12.74 14.13 -10.50
C GLU A 390 -13.03 12.61 -10.63
N LEU A 391 -13.59 11.98 -9.59
CA LEU A 391 -13.95 10.56 -9.62
C LEU A 391 -15.17 10.29 -10.52
N GLU A 392 -16.12 11.22 -10.61
CA GLU A 392 -17.22 11.13 -11.56
C GLU A 392 -16.69 11.19 -12.99
N SER A 393 -15.86 12.21 -13.30
CA SER A 393 -15.23 12.35 -14.61
C SER A 393 -14.36 11.14 -14.99
N ALA A 394 -13.57 10.60 -14.05
CA ALA A 394 -12.79 9.38 -14.27
C ALA A 394 -13.67 8.16 -14.55
N SER A 395 -14.81 8.03 -13.84
CA SER A 395 -15.77 6.94 -14.03
C SER A 395 -16.45 6.98 -15.39
N ASP A 396 -16.63 8.16 -15.98
CA ASP A 396 -17.16 8.32 -17.33
C ASP A 396 -16.17 7.83 -18.40
N LEU A 397 -14.86 7.91 -18.12
CA LEU A 397 -13.81 7.44 -19.00
C LEU A 397 -13.60 5.92 -18.90
N ASP A 398 -13.49 5.38 -17.70
CA ASP A 398 -13.46 3.93 -17.43
C ASP A 398 -14.20 3.54 -16.15
N ALA A 399 -15.47 3.20 -16.29
CA ALA A 399 -16.31 2.76 -15.17
C ALA A 399 -15.87 1.42 -14.54
N ARG A 400 -14.88 0.71 -15.11
CA ARG A 400 -14.42 -0.60 -14.63
C ARG A 400 -13.08 -0.54 -13.93
N ASP A 401 -12.44 0.61 -13.85
CA ASP A 401 -11.18 0.74 -13.11
C ASP A 401 -11.43 0.52 -11.60
N PRO A 402 -10.82 -0.51 -10.99
CA PRO A 402 -10.99 -0.81 -9.57
C PRO A 402 -10.49 0.31 -8.65
N TRP A 403 -9.58 1.15 -9.12
CA TRP A 403 -9.07 2.28 -8.35
C TRP A 403 -10.07 3.42 -8.19
N ILE A 404 -10.94 3.62 -9.18
CA ILE A 404 -12.05 4.59 -9.07
C ILE A 404 -13.00 4.13 -7.97
N TRP A 405 -13.34 2.83 -7.93
CA TRP A 405 -14.18 2.27 -6.87
C TRP A 405 -13.52 2.41 -5.50
N TYR A 406 -12.22 2.12 -5.42
CA TYR A 406 -11.47 2.27 -4.18
C TYR A 406 -11.46 3.71 -3.69
N TYR A 407 -11.17 4.70 -4.56
CA TYR A 407 -11.13 6.10 -4.16
C TYR A 407 -12.52 6.67 -3.85
N ARG A 408 -13.58 6.20 -4.49
CA ARG A 408 -14.96 6.54 -4.08
C ARG A 408 -15.26 6.04 -2.66
N ALA A 409 -14.84 4.83 -2.34
CA ALA A 409 -14.99 4.29 -0.98
C ALA A 409 -14.11 5.05 0.03
N LEU A 410 -12.86 5.35 -0.33
CA LEU A 410 -11.92 6.11 0.50
C LEU A 410 -12.45 7.54 0.76
N LEU A 411 -12.99 8.21 -0.25
CA LEU A 411 -13.59 9.54 -0.12
C LEU A 411 -14.67 9.54 0.96
N LYS A 412 -15.61 8.61 0.89
CA LYS A 412 -16.70 8.48 1.87
C LYS A 412 -16.18 8.18 3.27
N TYR A 413 -15.19 7.30 3.36
CA TYR A 413 -14.55 6.95 4.62
C TYR A 413 -13.89 8.18 5.27
N ARG A 414 -13.05 8.90 4.51
CA ARG A 414 -12.35 10.10 5.01
C ARG A 414 -13.30 11.26 5.32
N GLN A 415 -14.36 11.41 4.54
CA GLN A 415 -15.39 12.43 4.79
C GLN A 415 -16.11 12.17 6.12
N ALA A 416 -16.47 10.92 6.41
CA ALA A 416 -17.08 10.53 7.68
C ALA A 416 -16.13 10.76 8.88
N GLU A 417 -14.86 10.39 8.75
CA GLU A 417 -13.85 10.65 9.78
C GLU A 417 -13.71 12.14 10.11
N GLU A 418 -13.67 13.01 9.10
CA GLU A 418 -13.45 14.45 9.27
C GLU A 418 -14.68 15.16 9.82
N THR A 419 -15.87 14.80 9.34
CA THR A 419 -17.11 15.44 9.76
C THR A 419 -17.68 14.87 11.05
N HIS A 420 -17.17 13.73 11.53
CA HIS A 420 -17.71 12.95 12.64
C HIS A 420 -19.18 12.58 12.48
N HIS A 421 -19.64 12.49 11.23
CA HIS A 421 -20.97 12.03 10.86
C HIS A 421 -20.95 10.57 10.42
N GLU A 422 -22.11 9.94 10.42
CA GLU A 422 -22.26 8.59 9.87
C GLU A 422 -21.87 8.54 8.39
N MET A 423 -21.26 7.43 7.97
CA MET A 423 -20.91 7.23 6.57
C MET A 423 -22.15 7.23 5.69
N GLN A 424 -22.17 8.10 4.71
CA GLN A 424 -23.25 8.16 3.74
C GLN A 424 -23.05 7.12 2.62
N GLY A 425 -24.16 6.51 2.18
CA GLY A 425 -24.13 5.57 1.07
C GLY A 425 -23.33 4.28 1.35
N LEU A 426 -23.43 3.74 2.55
CA LEU A 426 -22.74 2.50 3.01
C LEU A 426 -22.90 1.33 2.02
N ALA A 427 -24.10 1.12 1.47
CA ALA A 427 -24.34 0.04 0.53
C ALA A 427 -23.45 0.14 -0.71
N ASN A 428 -23.36 1.33 -1.31
CA ASN A 428 -22.52 1.57 -2.48
C ASN A 428 -21.04 1.46 -2.14
N MET A 429 -20.61 1.99 -0.98
CA MET A 429 -19.25 1.88 -0.51
C MET A 429 -18.83 0.41 -0.34
N MET A 430 -19.68 -0.41 0.30
CA MET A 430 -19.38 -1.82 0.50
C MET A 430 -19.42 -2.62 -0.82
N GLN A 431 -20.24 -2.22 -1.79
CA GLN A 431 -20.25 -2.80 -3.14
C GLN A 431 -18.96 -2.45 -3.89
N ASP A 432 -18.54 -1.17 -3.87
CA ASP A 432 -17.29 -0.71 -4.47
C ASP A 432 -16.08 -1.47 -3.87
N LEU A 433 -16.01 -1.60 -2.54
CA LEU A 433 -14.92 -2.33 -1.88
C LEU A 433 -14.89 -3.82 -2.23
N ARG A 434 -16.04 -4.48 -2.37
CA ARG A 434 -16.10 -5.87 -2.83
C ARG A 434 -15.60 -6.01 -4.25
N ALA A 435 -16.03 -5.12 -5.15
CA ALA A 435 -15.54 -5.12 -6.52
C ALA A 435 -14.02 -4.91 -6.60
N VAL A 436 -13.46 -4.06 -5.74
CA VAL A 436 -11.99 -3.91 -5.58
C VAL A 436 -11.33 -5.22 -5.12
N LEU A 437 -11.94 -5.92 -4.15
CA LEU A 437 -11.42 -7.18 -3.61
C LEU A 437 -11.52 -8.36 -4.59
N ASP A 438 -12.42 -8.31 -5.56
CA ASP A 438 -12.47 -9.27 -6.67
C ASP A 438 -11.22 -9.15 -7.57
N TRP A 439 -10.65 -7.94 -7.70
CA TRP A 439 -9.40 -7.69 -8.42
C TRP A 439 -8.16 -7.91 -7.55
N TYR A 440 -8.22 -7.46 -6.29
CA TYR A 440 -7.10 -7.46 -5.35
C TYR A 440 -7.49 -8.16 -4.05
N PRO A 441 -7.56 -9.51 -4.04
CA PRO A 441 -8.06 -10.28 -2.89
C PRO A 441 -7.17 -10.20 -1.64
N GLU A 442 -5.94 -9.71 -1.77
CA GLU A 442 -5.01 -9.48 -0.65
C GLU A 442 -4.94 -8.00 -0.22
N PHE A 443 -5.86 -7.15 -0.70
CA PHE A 443 -5.84 -5.72 -0.36
C PHE A 443 -6.35 -5.48 1.07
N ALA A 444 -5.44 -5.48 2.02
CA ALA A 444 -5.73 -5.37 3.45
C ALA A 444 -6.53 -4.10 3.81
N GLU A 445 -6.21 -2.94 3.19
CA GLU A 445 -6.90 -1.68 3.46
C GLU A 445 -8.38 -1.73 3.04
N ALA A 446 -8.69 -2.37 1.92
CA ALA A 446 -10.08 -2.53 1.49
C ALA A 446 -10.90 -3.37 2.49
N TYR A 447 -10.30 -4.42 3.08
CA TYR A 447 -10.94 -5.18 4.17
C TYR A 447 -11.09 -4.35 5.44
N ASN A 448 -10.11 -3.50 5.79
CA ASN A 448 -10.20 -2.60 6.93
C ASN A 448 -11.37 -1.62 6.77
N MET A 449 -11.47 -0.93 5.62
CA MET A 449 -12.60 -0.03 5.34
C MET A 449 -13.93 -0.77 5.29
N LEU A 450 -13.97 -1.98 4.72
CA LEU A 450 -15.17 -2.82 4.71
C LEU A 450 -15.60 -3.22 6.13
N GLY A 451 -14.66 -3.52 7.01
CA GLY A 451 -14.91 -3.78 8.42
C GLY A 451 -15.55 -2.59 9.12
N MET A 452 -15.01 -1.40 8.94
CA MET A 452 -15.53 -0.18 9.55
C MET A 452 -16.92 0.19 9.00
N ALA A 453 -17.13 0.07 7.69
CA ALA A 453 -18.44 0.28 7.08
C ALA A 453 -19.51 -0.70 7.61
N ARG A 454 -19.13 -1.96 7.85
CA ARG A 454 -20.04 -2.96 8.45
C ARG A 454 -20.40 -2.66 9.90
N VAL A 455 -19.49 -2.09 10.68
CA VAL A 455 -19.80 -1.63 12.05
C VAL A 455 -20.91 -0.59 12.03
N GLU A 456 -20.81 0.40 11.16
CA GLU A 456 -21.83 1.44 11.04
C GLU A 456 -23.19 0.90 10.55
N GLY A 457 -23.14 -0.12 9.69
CA GLY A 457 -24.34 -0.86 9.27
C GLY A 457 -24.87 -1.86 10.32
N GLY A 458 -24.27 -1.96 11.51
CA GLY A 458 -24.72 -2.84 12.60
C GLY A 458 -24.27 -4.30 12.50
N GLY A 459 -23.51 -4.67 11.46
CA GLY A 459 -23.03 -6.03 11.22
C GLY A 459 -21.72 -6.36 11.97
N ILE A 460 -21.75 -6.44 13.29
CA ILE A 460 -20.54 -6.58 14.13
C ILE A 460 -19.74 -7.86 13.81
N ASN A 461 -20.39 -9.01 13.59
CA ASN A 461 -19.67 -10.25 13.35
C ASN A 461 -18.97 -10.23 11.99
N SER A 462 -19.64 -9.79 10.94
CA SER A 462 -19.05 -9.63 9.61
C SER A 462 -17.98 -8.53 9.56
N ALA A 463 -18.09 -7.49 10.40
CA ALA A 463 -17.05 -6.50 10.59
C ALA A 463 -15.79 -7.12 11.23
N LEU A 464 -15.96 -7.95 12.27
CA LEU A 464 -14.85 -8.67 12.91
C LEU A 464 -14.14 -9.63 11.94
N GLU A 465 -14.88 -10.30 11.06
CA GLU A 465 -14.30 -11.17 10.03
C GLU A 465 -13.44 -10.37 9.05
N ALA A 466 -13.98 -9.27 8.51
CA ALA A 466 -13.23 -8.40 7.60
C ALA A 466 -11.98 -7.82 8.27
N GLN A 467 -12.10 -7.35 9.51
CA GLN A 467 -10.99 -6.76 10.24
C GLN A 467 -9.89 -7.79 10.59
N ARG A 468 -10.27 -9.01 10.95
CA ARG A 468 -9.32 -10.10 11.17
C ARG A 468 -8.58 -10.47 9.89
N LEU A 469 -9.29 -10.43 8.75
CA LEU A 469 -8.67 -10.69 7.45
C LEU A 469 -7.69 -9.56 7.09
N ALA A 470 -8.04 -8.29 7.30
CA ALA A 470 -7.11 -7.16 7.13
C ALA A 470 -5.83 -7.35 7.98
N ILE A 471 -5.97 -7.71 9.26
CA ILE A 471 -4.84 -7.97 10.16
C ILE A 471 -4.05 -9.20 9.71
N SER A 472 -4.70 -10.26 9.23
CA SER A 472 -4.00 -11.46 8.75
C SER A 472 -3.18 -11.19 7.49
N LEU A 473 -3.62 -10.24 6.66
CA LEU A 473 -2.92 -9.80 5.45
C LEU A 473 -1.81 -8.80 5.77
N SER A 474 -2.00 -7.95 6.76
CA SER A 474 -0.99 -6.96 7.21
C SER A 474 -0.86 -6.97 8.74
N PRO A 475 -0.17 -7.97 9.32
CA PRO A 475 -0.15 -8.20 10.77
C PRO A 475 0.56 -7.10 11.57
N ARG A 476 1.39 -6.30 10.91
CA ARG A 476 2.14 -5.19 11.54
C ARG A 476 1.39 -3.87 11.53
N ASN A 477 0.27 -3.76 10.81
CA ASN A 477 -0.49 -2.52 10.75
C ASN A 477 -1.23 -2.27 12.07
N LEU A 478 -0.74 -1.28 12.83
CA LEU A 478 -1.28 -0.93 14.15
C LEU A 478 -2.65 -0.26 14.05
N GLU A 479 -2.95 0.42 12.94
CA GLU A 479 -4.26 1.05 12.71
C GLU A 479 -5.35 -0.03 12.58
N TYR A 480 -5.07 -1.12 11.85
CA TYR A 480 -6.03 -2.22 11.75
C TYR A 480 -6.29 -2.90 13.10
N GLN A 481 -5.25 -3.03 13.92
CA GLN A 481 -5.42 -3.53 15.28
C GLN A 481 -6.23 -2.56 16.14
N PHE A 482 -6.01 -1.26 16.00
CA PHE A 482 -6.79 -0.23 16.70
C PHE A 482 -8.26 -0.27 16.29
N ASN A 483 -8.55 -0.38 14.99
CA ASN A 483 -9.90 -0.51 14.45
C ASN A 483 -10.59 -1.80 14.94
N LEU A 484 -9.85 -2.91 15.08
CA LEU A 484 -10.40 -4.11 15.74
C LEU A 484 -10.87 -3.82 17.17
N GLY A 485 -10.10 -3.05 17.93
CA GLY A 485 -10.51 -2.59 19.26
C GLY A 485 -11.80 -1.77 19.23
N GLN A 486 -11.94 -0.86 18.25
CA GLN A 486 -13.16 -0.07 18.07
C GLN A 486 -14.37 -0.95 17.71
N ILE A 487 -14.18 -1.95 16.84
CA ILE A 487 -15.24 -2.91 16.50
C ILE A 487 -15.67 -3.71 17.74
N TYR A 488 -14.74 -4.10 18.60
CA TYR A 488 -15.09 -4.74 19.88
C TYR A 488 -15.89 -3.81 20.80
N VAL A 489 -15.56 -2.51 20.85
CA VAL A 489 -16.34 -1.52 21.61
C VAL A 489 -17.76 -1.41 21.06
N ALA A 490 -17.93 -1.27 19.75
CA ALA A 490 -19.23 -1.20 19.08
C ALA A 490 -20.07 -2.47 19.35
N GLY A 491 -19.42 -3.63 19.34
CA GLY A 491 -20.05 -4.93 19.67
C GLY A 491 -20.19 -5.21 21.17
N LYS A 492 -19.90 -4.22 22.05
CA LYS A 492 -19.94 -4.37 23.51
C LYS A 492 -19.09 -5.53 24.07
N LYS A 493 -18.04 -5.91 23.34
CA LYS A 493 -17.06 -6.95 23.71
C LYS A 493 -15.92 -6.30 24.51
N TRP A 494 -16.24 -5.84 25.72
CA TRP A 494 -15.40 -4.94 26.53
C TRP A 494 -14.03 -5.50 26.90
N ASP A 495 -13.95 -6.80 27.21
CA ASP A 495 -12.69 -7.43 27.62
C ASP A 495 -11.74 -7.53 26.42
N GLN A 496 -12.24 -7.94 25.26
CA GLN A 496 -11.45 -7.99 24.03
C GLN A 496 -10.97 -6.59 23.60
N ALA A 497 -11.83 -5.57 23.72
CA ALA A 497 -11.45 -4.18 23.46
C ALA A 497 -10.31 -3.73 24.41
N ARG A 498 -10.45 -4.03 25.71
CA ARG A 498 -9.44 -3.72 26.72
C ARG A 498 -8.10 -4.38 26.42
N ASP A 499 -8.10 -5.65 26.03
CA ASP A 499 -6.90 -6.39 25.70
C ASP A 499 -6.17 -5.78 24.48
N VAL A 500 -6.91 -5.43 23.43
CA VAL A 500 -6.33 -4.79 22.23
C VAL A 500 -5.71 -3.44 22.59
N PHE A 501 -6.46 -2.54 23.22
CA PHE A 501 -5.95 -1.21 23.56
C PHE A 501 -4.83 -1.25 24.61
N THR A 502 -4.85 -2.24 25.51
CA THR A 502 -3.74 -2.41 26.49
C THR A 502 -2.43 -2.78 25.78
N ARG A 503 -2.47 -3.55 24.71
CA ARG A 503 -1.28 -3.83 23.89
C ARG A 503 -0.85 -2.59 23.12
N LEU A 504 -1.79 -1.86 22.52
CA LEU A 504 -1.51 -0.72 21.68
C LEU A 504 -1.04 0.54 22.45
N LYS A 505 -1.35 0.68 23.73
CA LYS A 505 -0.90 1.86 24.54
C LYS A 505 0.62 1.99 24.64
N THR A 506 1.36 0.94 24.33
CA THR A 506 2.84 0.90 24.33
C THR A 506 3.41 0.75 22.93
N ALA A 507 2.60 0.96 21.88
CA ALA A 507 3.04 0.87 20.50
C ALA A 507 4.13 1.89 20.15
N SER A 508 4.93 1.59 19.15
CA SER A 508 5.96 2.51 18.63
C SER A 508 5.35 3.76 17.98
N ASP A 509 4.22 3.63 17.29
CA ASP A 509 3.48 4.78 16.77
C ASP A 509 2.79 5.53 17.93
N GLN A 510 3.31 6.73 18.20
CA GLN A 510 2.82 7.59 19.28
C GLN A 510 1.34 7.98 19.11
N ARG A 511 0.86 8.15 17.87
CA ARG A 511 -0.54 8.49 17.59
C ARG A 511 -1.45 7.36 18.04
N ILE A 512 -1.12 6.12 17.66
CA ILE A 512 -1.87 4.92 18.03
C ILE A 512 -1.79 4.68 19.54
N ALA A 513 -0.60 4.86 20.14
CA ALA A 513 -0.42 4.68 21.59
C ALA A 513 -1.28 5.65 22.39
N VAL A 514 -1.33 6.94 22.02
CA VAL A 514 -2.17 7.96 22.66
C VAL A 514 -3.65 7.67 22.43
N ALA A 515 -4.05 7.30 21.21
CA ALA A 515 -5.43 6.94 20.90
C ALA A 515 -5.90 5.71 21.70
N ALA A 516 -5.07 4.67 21.80
CA ALA A 516 -5.38 3.48 22.59
C ALA A 516 -5.51 3.77 24.10
N LYS A 517 -4.62 4.60 24.64
CA LYS A 517 -4.74 5.05 26.04
C LYS A 517 -6.06 5.79 26.26
N ARG A 518 -6.42 6.68 25.34
CA ARG A 518 -7.70 7.40 25.38
C ARG A 518 -8.88 6.44 25.40
N GLN A 519 -8.88 5.42 24.53
CA GLN A 519 -9.97 4.43 24.49
C GLN A 519 -10.06 3.63 25.80
N LEU A 520 -8.93 3.28 26.43
CA LEU A 520 -8.92 2.61 27.73
C LEU A 520 -9.53 3.47 28.85
N ASP A 521 -9.22 4.76 28.88
CA ASP A 521 -9.75 5.70 29.88
C ASP A 521 -11.28 5.87 29.73
N GLU A 522 -11.79 5.83 28.51
CA GLU A 522 -13.22 5.98 28.18
C GLU A 522 -14.00 4.68 28.39
N LEU A 523 -13.34 3.50 28.27
CA LEU A 523 -13.98 2.19 28.22
C LEU A 523 -14.84 1.88 29.46
N ALA A 524 -14.36 2.25 30.64
CA ALA A 524 -15.11 2.03 31.89
C ALA A 524 -16.43 2.81 31.93
N SER A 525 -16.44 4.03 31.44
CA SER A 525 -17.65 4.85 31.35
C SER A 525 -18.59 4.36 30.28
N LEU A 526 -18.08 3.96 29.11
CA LEU A 526 -18.86 3.36 28.06
C LEU A 526 -19.52 2.05 28.51
N GLN A 527 -18.78 1.20 29.22
CA GLN A 527 -19.30 -0.05 29.75
C GLN A 527 -20.39 0.15 30.80
N LYS A 528 -20.21 1.15 31.68
CA LYS A 528 -21.12 1.39 32.81
C LYS A 528 -22.35 2.22 32.44
N TYR A 529 -22.17 3.24 31.62
CA TYR A 529 -23.17 4.27 31.37
C TYR A 529 -23.64 4.34 29.92
N GLY A 530 -22.94 3.67 28.98
CA GLY A 530 -23.21 3.76 27.54
C GLY A 530 -22.82 5.10 26.90
N ILE A 531 -22.16 5.98 27.66
CA ILE A 531 -21.76 7.32 27.21
C ILE A 531 -20.27 7.53 27.39
N ARG A 532 -19.66 8.30 26.49
CA ARG A 532 -18.28 8.75 26.63
C ARG A 532 -18.19 9.87 27.66
N PRO A 533 -17.18 9.91 28.56
CA PRO A 533 -16.99 11.02 29.47
C PRO A 533 -16.76 12.32 28.70
N GLN A 534 -17.48 13.38 29.10
CA GLN A 534 -17.22 14.72 28.56
C GLN A 534 -15.85 15.22 29.02
N ARG A 535 -15.07 15.76 28.10
CA ARG A 535 -13.81 16.44 28.41
C ARG A 535 -14.05 17.93 28.65
N ALA A 536 -13.29 18.49 29.59
CA ALA A 536 -13.24 19.93 29.76
C ALA A 536 -12.69 20.57 28.47
N GLY A 537 -13.56 21.29 27.73
CA GLY A 537 -13.22 21.96 26.48
C GLY A 537 -13.97 21.45 25.22
N GLU A 538 -14.64 20.31 25.29
CA GLU A 538 -15.51 19.86 24.19
C GLU A 538 -16.91 20.48 24.39
N THR A 539 -17.28 21.45 23.56
CA THR A 539 -18.66 21.92 23.46
C THR A 539 -19.50 20.83 22.75
N ARG A 540 -20.44 20.26 23.52
CA ARG A 540 -21.43 19.34 22.98
C ARG A 540 -22.26 20.09 21.94
N ALA A 541 -22.27 19.63 20.69
CA ALA A 541 -23.33 20.02 19.76
C ALA A 541 -24.68 19.64 20.39
N PRO A 542 -25.69 20.52 20.38
CA PRO A 542 -26.97 20.23 21.02
C PRO A 542 -27.64 19.03 20.35
N GLU A 543 -27.76 17.93 21.10
CA GLU A 543 -28.70 16.85 20.77
C GLU A 543 -30.11 17.41 20.86
N GLY A 544 -30.79 17.47 19.73
CA GLY A 544 -32.23 17.70 19.70
C GLY A 544 -32.69 19.03 19.13
N ALA A 545 -32.66 19.14 17.84
CA ALA A 545 -33.71 19.82 17.11
C ALA A 545 -34.11 18.89 15.96
N ALA A 546 -35.12 18.08 16.19
CA ALA A 546 -35.86 17.45 15.13
C ALA A 546 -36.43 18.58 14.25
N SER A 547 -35.75 18.89 13.17
CA SER A 547 -36.31 19.76 12.13
C SER A 547 -37.34 18.99 11.38
N ALA A 548 -38.57 19.51 11.47
CA ALA A 548 -39.71 19.08 10.66
C ALA A 548 -39.36 19.18 9.16
N PRO A 549 -39.90 18.27 8.33
CA PRO A 549 -39.62 18.28 6.90
C PRO A 549 -40.15 19.54 6.24
N PRO A 550 -39.41 20.17 5.32
CA PRO A 550 -39.95 21.26 4.54
C PRO A 550 -41.02 20.74 3.56
N ALA A 551 -42.08 21.49 3.47
CA ALA A 551 -43.22 21.23 2.59
C ALA A 551 -42.77 21.22 1.13
N VAL A 552 -43.27 20.23 0.41
CA VAL A 552 -43.15 20.09 -1.05
C VAL A 552 -43.91 21.21 -1.73
N SER A 553 -43.24 22.07 -2.47
CA SER A 553 -43.87 22.90 -3.49
C SER A 553 -43.68 22.24 -4.85
N SER A 554 -44.80 21.81 -5.42
CA SER A 554 -44.90 21.34 -6.80
C SER A 554 -44.73 22.51 -7.76
N SER A 555 -43.85 22.41 -8.75
CA SER A 555 -44.04 23.07 -10.03
C SER A 555 -43.65 22.09 -11.13
N SER A 556 -44.67 21.76 -11.91
CA SER A 556 -44.60 21.17 -13.23
C SER A 556 -43.89 22.14 -14.18
N ASP A 557 -43.13 21.63 -15.12
CA ASP A 557 -43.33 21.87 -16.55
C ASP A 557 -42.38 21.04 -17.40
N ASP A 558 -42.98 20.56 -18.46
CA ASP A 558 -42.54 19.75 -19.57
C ASP A 558 -41.40 20.36 -20.39
N ASP A 559 -40.54 19.56 -21.05
CA ASP A 559 -40.55 19.32 -22.50
C ASP A 559 -39.26 18.67 -23.04
N ASP A 560 -39.50 17.62 -23.82
CA ASP A 560 -38.87 17.18 -25.09
C ASP A 560 -37.38 16.81 -25.25
N GLU A 561 -37.25 15.51 -25.43
CA GLU A 561 -36.66 14.74 -26.55
C GLU A 561 -35.30 15.15 -27.20
N ALA A 562 -34.32 14.25 -27.09
CA ALA A 562 -33.57 13.75 -28.24
C ALA A 562 -32.82 12.45 -27.88
N ALA A 563 -33.06 11.39 -28.64
CA ALA A 563 -32.43 10.09 -28.50
C ALA A 563 -31.00 10.06 -29.08
N PRO A 564 -30.09 9.34 -28.49
CA PRO A 564 -28.81 8.97 -29.11
C PRO A 564 -28.80 7.54 -29.64
N SER A 565 -28.06 7.35 -30.70
CA SER A 565 -27.85 6.15 -31.50
C SER A 565 -27.15 5.00 -30.73
N PRO A 566 -27.28 3.75 -31.18
CA PRO A 566 -26.90 2.58 -30.40
C PRO A 566 -25.41 2.25 -30.47
N LYS A 567 -24.81 1.91 -29.33
CA LYS A 567 -23.48 1.30 -29.18
C LYS A 567 -23.55 -0.23 -29.19
N PRO A 568 -22.48 -0.93 -29.62
CA PRO A 568 -22.49 -2.38 -29.85
C PRO A 568 -22.54 -3.20 -28.55
N ALA A 569 -23.16 -4.37 -28.66
CA ALA A 569 -23.44 -5.29 -27.56
C ALA A 569 -22.22 -6.04 -27.04
N LEU A 570 -22.04 -6.06 -25.72
CA LEU A 570 -21.13 -6.91 -24.98
C LEU A 570 -21.87 -8.10 -24.34
N PRO A 571 -21.19 -9.23 -24.02
CA PRO A 571 -21.85 -10.45 -23.56
C PRO A 571 -22.44 -10.30 -22.16
N LYS A 572 -23.58 -10.95 -21.93
CA LYS A 572 -24.39 -10.87 -20.72
C LYS A 572 -23.71 -11.47 -19.49
N PRO A 573 -23.57 -10.68 -18.42
CA PRO A 573 -23.98 -11.09 -17.08
C PRO A 573 -25.14 -10.23 -16.61
N GLY A 574 -26.01 -10.76 -15.75
CA GLY A 574 -27.21 -10.23 -15.13
C GLY A 574 -27.61 -8.76 -15.41
N ALA A 575 -28.89 -8.51 -15.43
CA ALA A 575 -29.61 -7.28 -15.81
C ALA A 575 -28.78 -5.99 -15.91
N ALA A 576 -28.48 -5.56 -17.14
CA ALA A 576 -27.78 -4.31 -17.43
C ALA A 576 -28.77 -3.12 -17.32
N GLY A 577 -28.87 -2.53 -16.14
CA GLY A 577 -29.63 -1.32 -15.89
C GLY A 577 -29.05 -0.55 -14.70
N PRO A 578 -29.33 0.76 -14.56
CA PRO A 578 -28.91 1.52 -13.38
C PRO A 578 -29.51 0.90 -12.11
N VAL A 579 -28.73 0.94 -11.04
CA VAL A 579 -29.18 0.47 -9.73
C VAL A 579 -30.24 1.44 -9.21
N GLN A 580 -31.40 0.90 -8.88
CA GLN A 580 -32.52 1.64 -8.30
C GLN A 580 -32.67 1.32 -6.83
N HIS A 581 -33.15 2.26 -6.05
CA HIS A 581 -33.41 2.11 -4.63
C HIS A 581 -34.90 1.95 -4.35
N LEU A 582 -35.25 1.04 -3.44
CA LEU A 582 -36.63 0.81 -3.02
C LEU A 582 -36.67 0.56 -1.50
N LYS A 583 -37.53 1.29 -0.78
CA LYS A 583 -37.81 1.05 0.63
C LYS A 583 -39.18 0.40 0.76
N GLY A 584 -39.24 -0.74 1.42
CA GLY A 584 -40.51 -1.49 1.55
C GLY A 584 -40.47 -2.53 2.65
N LYS A 585 -41.57 -3.25 2.78
CA LYS A 585 -41.72 -4.35 3.72
C LYS A 585 -41.42 -5.67 3.01
N LEU A 586 -40.42 -6.42 3.50
CA LEU A 586 -40.13 -7.76 3.04
C LEU A 586 -41.28 -8.69 3.52
N VAL A 587 -41.99 -9.29 2.59
CA VAL A 587 -43.17 -10.11 2.87
C VAL A 587 -42.85 -11.59 2.85
N ALA A 588 -42.02 -12.05 1.91
CA ALA A 588 -41.65 -13.43 1.76
C ALA A 588 -40.29 -13.57 1.08
N SER A 589 -39.54 -14.62 1.46
CA SER A 589 -38.32 -15.05 0.81
C SER A 589 -38.49 -16.51 0.40
N ASP A 590 -38.25 -16.80 -0.87
CA ASP A 590 -38.23 -18.16 -1.43
C ASP A 590 -36.79 -18.53 -1.77
N CYS A 591 -36.22 -19.44 -1.01
CA CYS A 591 -34.84 -19.98 -1.16
C CYS A 591 -34.87 -21.47 -1.50
N ALA A 592 -35.89 -21.94 -2.17
CA ALA A 592 -36.04 -23.37 -2.47
C ALA A 592 -34.92 -23.94 -3.38
N LYS A 593 -34.16 -23.06 -4.05
CA LYS A 593 -33.05 -23.46 -4.93
C LYS A 593 -31.75 -22.73 -4.56
N PRO A 594 -31.11 -23.09 -3.44
CA PRO A 594 -29.84 -22.45 -3.07
C PRO A 594 -28.76 -22.66 -4.16
N PRO A 595 -27.92 -21.63 -4.46
CA PRO A 595 -27.80 -20.33 -3.78
C PRO A 595 -28.79 -19.25 -4.23
N GLU A 596 -29.68 -19.51 -5.16
CA GLU A 596 -30.67 -18.54 -5.67
C GLU A 596 -31.77 -18.26 -4.65
N ALA A 597 -32.27 -17.02 -4.61
CA ALA A 597 -33.45 -16.66 -3.84
C ALA A 597 -34.33 -15.65 -4.61
N THR A 598 -35.64 -15.74 -4.36
CA THR A 598 -36.60 -14.73 -4.81
C THR A 598 -37.24 -14.06 -3.59
N VAL A 599 -37.10 -12.75 -3.51
CA VAL A 599 -37.55 -11.98 -2.36
C VAL A 599 -38.71 -11.09 -2.79
N THR A 600 -39.78 -11.09 -2.01
CA THR A 600 -41.01 -10.34 -2.28
C THR A 600 -41.13 -9.16 -1.33
N PHE A 601 -41.24 -7.95 -1.88
CA PHE A 601 -41.36 -6.69 -1.15
C PHE A 601 -42.71 -6.03 -1.41
N LEU A 602 -43.27 -5.45 -0.37
CA LEU A 602 -44.48 -4.65 -0.44
C LEU A 602 -44.14 -3.15 -0.24
N VAL A 603 -44.44 -2.33 -1.21
CA VAL A 603 -44.25 -0.87 -1.17
C VAL A 603 -45.59 -0.19 -1.43
N GLY A 604 -46.20 0.34 -0.39
CA GLY A 604 -47.57 0.80 -0.45
C GLY A 604 -48.52 -0.36 -0.81
N MET A 605 -49.20 -0.26 -1.95
CA MET A 605 -50.10 -1.32 -2.47
C MET A 605 -49.47 -2.17 -3.59
N LYS A 606 -48.21 -1.92 -3.96
CA LYS A 606 -47.52 -2.65 -5.04
C LYS A 606 -46.58 -3.69 -4.48
N THR A 607 -46.57 -4.85 -5.12
CA THR A 607 -45.68 -5.95 -4.80
C THR A 607 -44.56 -6.02 -5.84
N TYR A 608 -43.31 -6.09 -5.37
CA TYR A 608 -42.11 -6.25 -6.19
C TYR A 608 -41.47 -7.61 -5.90
N LYS A 609 -41.09 -8.34 -6.95
CA LYS A 609 -40.37 -9.57 -6.85
C LYS A 609 -38.93 -9.36 -7.33
N MET A 610 -37.98 -9.52 -6.44
CA MET A 610 -36.56 -9.38 -6.74
C MET A 610 -35.90 -10.76 -6.67
N HIS A 611 -35.04 -11.03 -7.63
CA HIS A 611 -34.26 -12.27 -7.71
C HIS A 611 -32.81 -11.98 -7.32
N THR A 612 -32.14 -12.92 -6.69
CA THR A 612 -30.67 -12.92 -6.52
C THR A 612 -30.13 -14.28 -6.92
N SER A 613 -29.03 -14.30 -7.64
CA SER A 613 -28.33 -15.52 -8.07
C SER A 613 -27.58 -16.21 -6.93
N ASP A 614 -27.22 -15.44 -5.87
CA ASP A 614 -26.57 -15.98 -4.68
C ASP A 614 -26.87 -15.10 -3.45
N TYR A 615 -27.87 -15.54 -2.67
CA TYR A 615 -28.25 -14.82 -1.44
C TYR A 615 -27.20 -14.92 -0.32
N LYS A 616 -26.26 -15.88 -0.40
CA LYS A 616 -25.20 -16.03 0.62
C LYS A 616 -24.09 -15.02 0.43
N SER A 617 -23.82 -14.63 -0.81
CA SER A 617 -22.84 -13.59 -1.15
C SER A 617 -23.45 -12.19 -1.25
N MET A 618 -24.79 -12.08 -1.18
CA MET A 618 -25.50 -10.82 -1.26
C MET A 618 -25.10 -9.88 -0.11
N LEU A 619 -24.92 -8.61 -0.42
CA LEU A 619 -24.64 -7.58 0.57
C LEU A 619 -25.85 -7.32 1.45
N VAL A 620 -25.68 -7.54 2.76
CA VAL A 620 -26.68 -7.25 3.79
C VAL A 620 -26.13 -6.19 4.75
N ILE A 621 -26.95 -5.19 5.07
CA ILE A 621 -26.64 -4.12 6.03
C ILE A 621 -27.64 -4.25 7.18
N GLY A 622 -27.17 -4.09 8.43
CA GLY A 622 -27.98 -4.23 9.63
C GLY A 622 -28.08 -5.65 10.19
N GLU A 623 -27.66 -6.66 9.43
CA GLU A 623 -27.60 -8.07 9.86
C GLU A 623 -26.34 -8.73 9.29
N ASP A 624 -25.91 -9.83 9.87
CA ASP A 624 -24.68 -10.53 9.47
C ASP A 624 -24.80 -11.20 8.10
N GLN A 625 -25.96 -11.71 7.75
CA GLN A 625 -26.26 -12.35 6.46
C GLN A 625 -27.76 -12.38 6.18
N PHE A 626 -28.12 -12.55 4.91
CA PHE A 626 -29.50 -12.73 4.52
C PHE A 626 -30.06 -14.03 5.06
N SER A 627 -31.24 -13.97 5.68
CA SER A 627 -31.97 -15.14 6.14
C SER A 627 -33.26 -15.36 5.37
N CYS A 628 -33.46 -16.57 4.90
CA CYS A 628 -34.69 -16.99 4.22
C CYS A 628 -35.94 -16.98 5.13
N ASP A 629 -35.74 -16.91 6.43
CA ASP A 629 -36.82 -16.83 7.42
C ASP A 629 -37.32 -15.42 7.68
N TRP A 630 -36.71 -14.41 7.06
CA TRP A 630 -37.13 -13.03 7.23
C TRP A 630 -38.53 -12.79 6.69
N LYS A 631 -39.42 -12.31 7.55
CA LYS A 631 -40.78 -11.95 7.23
C LYS A 631 -41.16 -10.67 7.97
N ASN A 632 -41.91 -9.83 7.30
CA ASN A 632 -42.47 -8.60 7.87
C ASN A 632 -41.44 -7.56 8.32
N ARG A 633 -40.17 -7.62 7.85
CA ARG A 633 -39.16 -6.63 8.14
C ARG A 633 -39.24 -5.44 7.21
N ILE A 634 -38.97 -4.25 7.73
CA ILE A 634 -38.78 -3.07 6.90
C ILE A 634 -37.36 -3.09 6.38
N VAL A 635 -37.20 -3.00 5.07
CA VAL A 635 -35.89 -3.07 4.43
C VAL A 635 -35.79 -2.02 3.33
N SER A 636 -34.57 -1.54 3.11
CA SER A 636 -34.19 -0.78 1.94
C SER A 636 -33.39 -1.69 1.01
N VAL A 637 -33.69 -1.70 -0.27
CA VAL A 637 -33.02 -2.57 -1.23
C VAL A 637 -32.49 -1.79 -2.42
N ASN A 638 -31.30 -2.15 -2.85
CA ASN A 638 -30.78 -1.74 -4.15
C ASN A 638 -30.98 -2.90 -5.13
N TYR A 639 -31.52 -2.58 -6.31
CA TYR A 639 -31.84 -3.57 -7.33
C TYR A 639 -31.66 -3.02 -8.73
N ARG A 640 -31.48 -3.88 -9.71
CA ARG A 640 -31.52 -3.54 -11.13
C ARG A 640 -32.89 -3.97 -11.70
N ALA A 641 -33.62 -3.02 -12.24
CA ALA A 641 -34.97 -3.30 -12.72
C ALA A 641 -34.99 -4.26 -13.91
N VAL A 642 -35.86 -5.27 -13.84
CA VAL A 642 -36.15 -6.20 -14.94
C VAL A 642 -37.69 -6.18 -15.11
N GLY A 643 -38.15 -5.44 -16.10
CA GLY A 643 -39.60 -5.22 -16.30
C GLY A 643 -40.21 -4.26 -15.25
N ASN A 644 -41.55 -4.19 -15.21
CA ASN A 644 -42.30 -3.18 -14.44
C ASN A 644 -42.52 -3.48 -12.94
N SER A 645 -42.20 -4.67 -12.45
CA SER A 645 -42.46 -5.08 -11.05
C SER A 645 -41.45 -6.13 -10.50
N GLY A 646 -40.27 -6.25 -11.13
CA GLY A 646 -39.25 -7.17 -10.71
C GLY A 646 -37.84 -6.62 -10.97
N GLY A 647 -36.84 -7.30 -10.45
CA GLY A 647 -35.45 -6.89 -10.63
C GLY A 647 -34.47 -7.91 -10.07
N GLU A 648 -33.19 -7.68 -10.36
CA GLU A 648 -32.07 -8.39 -9.73
C GLU A 648 -31.66 -7.63 -8.47
N LEU A 649 -31.71 -8.32 -7.34
CA LEU A 649 -31.38 -7.76 -6.02
C LEU A 649 -29.88 -7.62 -5.87
N VAL A 650 -29.41 -6.44 -5.54
CA VAL A 650 -27.98 -6.12 -5.38
C VAL A 650 -27.59 -6.09 -3.91
N SER A 651 -28.41 -5.44 -3.07
CA SER A 651 -28.17 -5.37 -1.63
C SER A 651 -29.46 -5.17 -0.84
N VAL A 652 -29.45 -5.57 0.44
CA VAL A 652 -30.57 -5.40 1.38
C VAL A 652 -30.05 -4.73 2.65
N GLU A 653 -30.71 -3.66 3.06
CA GLU A 653 -30.50 -2.98 4.33
C GLU A 653 -31.72 -3.22 5.22
N VAL A 654 -31.51 -3.82 6.40
CA VAL A 654 -32.55 -4.08 7.41
C VAL A 654 -32.60 -2.89 8.37
N GLN A 655 -33.78 -2.31 8.56
CA GLN A 655 -34.02 -1.18 9.47
C GLN A 655 -34.52 -1.63 10.84
#